data_69aad70e2c3a3b15db2efde853c9baf2
#
_entry.id   69aad70e2c3a3b15db2efde853c9baf2
#
_cell.length_a   1.000
_cell.length_b   1.000
_cell.length_c   1.000
_cell.angle_alpha   90.00
_cell.angle_beta   90.00
_cell.angle_gamma   90.00
#
_symmetry.space_group_name_H-M   'P 1'
#
loop_
_entity.id
_entity.type
_entity.pdbx_description
1 polymer ?
#
loop_
_entity_poly.entity_id
_entity_poly.type
_entity_poly.pdbx_seq_one_letter_code
_entity_poly.pdbx_strand_id
1 'polypeptide(L)'
;MNPYRFENQNREIVLSRYNVPTPWMNYLSNGTLHAMISQAGGGVAWYRSPQIWRINHYRFFHLPTDRSGFYTYIKDGDAVWCPTNEPCACKPEKWEAAHGMGYTRFSAERDGLHAEATYLVSPLKNVMLWHLELRSDRDRNVTVYPYVELGMMEFMRELQWQCYNKHQLSVYEKDGVLIYRYGVENQPKPDETPLVYFASDVPAAGFDCDRDEFVGSYRSEEAPVGLEHEHLKNSTLFGGDPCFALELPLTLRAGETKSLNIYLGTEMTESEISKSLAACKAPDFFTASMQKLADSWEDFFSGFQCSLPDKDAETMINIWNPYQMERNFRFSRNISYYATGTFRGVGVRDTAQDVLAMIPLQFDRAKEKFEQLLTQQYQDGHCNHYFFPTEGWEPVTRIHSDNHLWLVMDAYHIALEEGNVAYLDTQAPYFDGGSGTIWEHIKQSIRFTTQNMGAHGFPLMLSSDWNDMLYKVCRKGKGESIWTGMQFAVALRMMQELAERKGEPEFAEECKALYARQQALCRTLAWDGAWFRRCITDEGRFIGSESEPQAKIWLNTQSWAVLSGLGTQEQQRQAMNSVKEYLDTDLGIKKIHPAMTTDYPTKEENLTCYNKGCGENGSVFCHANTWAIIAECMLKRPENAWKYYHQLLPMIAQKTAGAERYKAEPYVYSSNIFGPESDKFGLANVSWLTGTAAWMYLAATQYLLGVRPTWDGLEIDPCLPEHLLPAKVTRVFRGCRYEITITKNQKLLLPHVDGRKQLTVTV
;
A
#
# COMPACT_ATOMS: atom_id res chain seq x y z
N MET A 1 28.54 -0.45 -7.57
CA MET A 1 28.23 -0.93 -6.22
C MET A 1 26.71 -0.85 -6.06
N ASN A 2 26.07 -1.85 -5.44
CA ASN A 2 24.64 -1.79 -5.16
C ASN A 2 24.40 -0.64 -4.17
N PRO A 3 23.43 0.27 -4.41
CA PRO A 3 23.22 1.42 -3.55
C PRO A 3 22.58 1.08 -2.19
N TYR A 4 22.24 -0.17 -1.94
CA TYR A 4 21.60 -0.64 -0.72
C TYR A 4 22.09 -2.03 -0.29
N ARG A 5 21.82 -2.37 0.97
CA ARG A 5 21.96 -3.70 1.57
C ARG A 5 20.86 -3.93 2.60
N PHE A 6 20.52 -5.19 2.86
CA PHE A 6 19.65 -5.57 3.96
C PHE A 6 20.45 -5.86 5.22
N GLU A 7 20.01 -5.37 6.36
CA GLU A 7 20.59 -5.57 7.68
C GLU A 7 19.52 -5.95 8.73
N ASN A 8 19.93 -6.16 9.96
CA ASN A 8 19.02 -6.49 11.07
C ASN A 8 18.04 -7.63 10.72
N GLN A 9 18.59 -8.79 10.31
CA GLN A 9 17.79 -9.95 9.86
C GLN A 9 16.84 -9.58 8.70
N ASN A 10 17.29 -8.74 7.78
CA ASN A 10 16.55 -8.18 6.63
C ASN A 10 15.38 -7.25 7.00
N ARG A 11 15.27 -6.81 8.24
CA ARG A 11 14.24 -5.85 8.71
C ARG A 11 14.61 -4.39 8.49
N GLU A 12 15.83 -4.12 8.09
CA GLU A 12 16.32 -2.81 7.65
C GLU A 12 16.83 -2.91 6.22
N ILE A 13 16.55 -1.89 5.43
CA ILE A 13 17.27 -1.60 4.20
C ILE A 13 18.13 -0.38 4.41
N VAL A 14 19.45 -0.56 4.27
CA VAL A 14 20.44 0.50 4.46
C VAL A 14 20.89 1.00 3.10
N LEU A 15 20.73 2.29 2.87
CA LEU A 15 21.14 3.00 1.67
C LEU A 15 22.48 3.70 1.91
N SER A 16 23.42 3.53 0.98
CA SER A 16 24.75 4.11 1.03
C SER A 16 24.91 5.37 0.15
N ARG A 17 23.81 5.84 -0.48
CA ARG A 17 23.82 7.08 -1.28
C ARG A 17 22.47 7.81 -1.14
N TYR A 18 22.55 9.12 -0.94
CA TYR A 18 21.36 9.99 -0.78
C TYR A 18 20.65 10.27 -2.11
N ASN A 19 21.38 10.30 -3.24
CA ASN A 19 20.88 10.64 -4.56
C ASN A 19 20.39 9.41 -5.34
N VAL A 20 19.48 8.64 -4.78
CA VAL A 20 18.77 7.56 -5.49
C VAL A 20 17.88 8.16 -6.59
N PRO A 21 17.49 7.36 -7.61
CA PRO A 21 16.82 7.88 -8.81
C PRO A 21 15.45 8.56 -8.57
N THR A 22 14.74 8.18 -7.52
CA THR A 22 13.52 8.81 -7.00
C THR A 22 13.56 8.74 -5.47
N PRO A 23 12.77 9.52 -4.73
CA PRO A 23 12.66 9.33 -3.29
C PRO A 23 12.20 7.91 -2.95
N TRP A 24 13.00 7.21 -2.15
CA TRP A 24 12.66 5.90 -1.61
C TRP A 24 12.10 6.09 -0.21
N MET A 25 10.85 5.72 -0.05
CA MET A 25 10.02 6.11 1.09
C MET A 25 9.94 5.03 2.16
N ASN A 26 9.65 5.47 3.39
CA ASN A 26 9.18 4.63 4.47
C ASN A 26 7.96 5.24 5.13
N TYR A 27 7.09 4.42 5.72
CA TYR A 27 5.89 4.85 6.43
C TYR A 27 6.00 4.60 7.92
N LEU A 28 5.76 5.65 8.70
CA LEU A 28 5.74 5.66 10.15
C LEU A 28 4.29 5.82 10.61
N SER A 29 3.81 5.02 11.56
CA SER A 29 2.40 5.07 11.94
C SER A 29 2.12 4.37 13.26
N ASN A 30 1.26 4.98 14.08
CA ASN A 30 0.66 4.33 15.25
C ASN A 30 -0.86 4.07 15.09
N GLY A 31 -1.41 4.30 13.89
CA GLY A 31 -2.85 4.17 13.61
C GLY A 31 -3.62 5.48 13.67
N THR A 32 -3.07 6.53 14.26
CA THR A 32 -3.70 7.85 14.40
C THR A 32 -2.83 8.96 13.84
N LEU A 33 -1.59 9.04 14.27
CA LEU A 33 -0.56 9.90 13.69
C LEU A 33 0.28 9.10 12.71
N HIS A 34 0.56 9.71 11.58
CA HIS A 34 1.26 9.07 10.47
C HIS A 34 2.31 10.00 9.89
N ALA A 35 3.37 9.43 9.36
CA ALA A 35 4.32 10.13 8.52
C ALA A 35 4.84 9.24 7.39
N MET A 36 5.25 9.86 6.31
CA MET A 36 5.99 9.27 5.21
C MET A 36 7.31 10.03 5.10
N ILE A 37 8.43 9.33 5.07
CA ILE A 37 9.77 9.92 5.06
C ILE A 37 10.65 9.24 4.02
N SER A 38 11.38 10.04 3.23
CA SER A 38 12.34 9.54 2.25
C SER A 38 13.74 9.37 2.85
N GLN A 39 14.64 8.73 2.07
CA GLN A 39 16.06 8.65 2.42
C GLN A 39 16.76 10.02 2.52
N ALA A 40 16.15 11.08 2.02
CA ALA A 40 16.67 12.43 2.09
C ALA A 40 16.03 13.31 3.19
N GLY A 41 15.16 12.71 4.02
CA GLY A 41 14.44 13.41 5.08
C GLY A 41 13.20 14.18 4.63
N GLY A 42 12.91 14.20 3.32
CA GLY A 42 11.67 14.75 2.77
C GLY A 42 10.46 13.90 3.15
N GLY A 43 9.27 14.49 3.12
CA GLY A 43 8.06 13.75 3.42
C GLY A 43 6.95 14.60 4.05
N VAL A 44 5.94 13.92 4.56
CA VAL A 44 4.74 14.53 5.14
C VAL A 44 4.26 13.77 6.35
N ALA A 45 3.78 14.51 7.37
CA ALA A 45 3.05 13.96 8.50
C ALA A 45 1.57 14.38 8.46
N TRP A 46 0.70 13.52 8.97
CA TRP A 46 -0.73 13.81 9.05
C TRP A 46 -1.39 13.09 10.24
N TYR A 47 -2.44 13.71 10.74
CA TYR A 47 -3.31 13.12 11.77
C TYR A 47 -4.51 12.49 11.09
N ARG A 48 -4.81 11.23 11.33
CA ARG A 48 -5.93 10.40 10.82
C ARG A 48 -6.11 10.44 9.29
N SER A 49 -6.33 11.61 8.68
CA SER A 49 -6.52 11.77 7.24
C SER A 49 -5.54 12.77 6.62
N PRO A 50 -4.82 12.40 5.53
CA PRO A 50 -3.92 13.31 4.84
C PRO A 50 -4.68 14.35 3.98
N GLN A 51 -6.00 14.26 3.90
CA GLN A 51 -6.84 15.17 3.12
C GLN A 51 -7.23 16.39 3.93
N ILE A 52 -7.52 16.23 5.23
CA ILE A 52 -8.08 17.27 6.08
C ILE A 52 -7.23 17.63 7.31
N TRP A 53 -6.19 16.81 7.67
CA TRP A 53 -5.33 17.06 8.83
C TRP A 53 -3.86 16.80 8.52
N ARG A 54 -3.38 17.38 7.42
CA ARG A 54 -1.97 17.39 7.04
C ARG A 54 -1.21 18.37 7.93
N ILE A 55 -0.03 17.98 8.42
CA ILE A 55 0.76 18.80 9.33
C ILE A 55 1.70 19.71 8.55
N ASN A 56 2.45 19.15 7.60
CA ASN A 56 3.42 19.89 6.82
C ASN A 56 3.14 19.81 5.32
N HIS A 57 3.73 20.72 4.56
CA HIS A 57 3.65 20.66 3.10
C HIS A 57 4.23 19.34 2.56
N TYR A 58 3.68 18.87 1.48
CA TYR A 58 4.34 17.91 0.61
C TYR A 58 3.94 18.19 -0.84
N ARG A 59 4.91 18.20 -1.69
CA ARG A 59 4.89 18.60 -3.10
C ARG A 59 3.62 18.17 -3.86
N PHE A 60 3.04 19.13 -4.58
CA PHE A 60 1.88 18.89 -5.46
C PHE A 60 2.29 18.50 -6.88
N PHE A 61 3.42 18.99 -7.37
CA PHE A 61 3.83 18.90 -8.76
C PHE A 61 5.14 18.15 -8.99
N HIS A 62 5.60 17.36 -8.03
CA HIS A 62 6.86 16.64 -8.11
C HIS A 62 8.10 17.51 -8.40
N LEU A 63 8.07 18.78 -8.04
CA LEU A 63 9.18 19.72 -8.18
C LEU A 63 9.27 20.62 -6.94
N PRO A 64 10.44 20.70 -6.34
CA PRO A 64 11.62 19.85 -6.51
C PRO A 64 11.33 18.39 -6.17
N THR A 65 12.21 17.45 -6.57
CA THR A 65 11.98 15.99 -6.47
C THR A 65 11.85 15.52 -5.05
N ASP A 66 11.90 16.06 -4.03
CA ASP A 66 11.65 15.75 -2.64
C ASP A 66 12.01 16.97 -1.80
N ARG A 67 11.14 17.44 -1.03
CA ARG A 67 11.36 18.45 0.02
C ARG A 67 10.12 18.55 0.86
N SER A 68 9.98 19.58 1.61
CA SER A 68 9.27 19.71 2.87
C SER A 68 9.50 18.42 3.65
N GLY A 69 9.53 18.27 4.83
CA GLY A 69 9.97 17.09 5.55
C GLY A 69 10.41 17.46 6.93
N PHE A 70 11.41 16.74 7.44
CA PHE A 70 11.76 16.77 8.85
C PHE A 70 13.27 16.94 8.96
N TYR A 71 13.74 18.21 9.05
CA TYR A 71 15.14 18.51 8.97
C TYR A 71 15.73 18.93 10.32
N THR A 72 16.95 18.50 10.55
CA THR A 72 17.73 18.90 11.73
C THR A 72 19.04 19.50 11.25
N TYR A 73 19.13 20.82 11.24
CA TYR A 73 20.38 21.50 10.92
C TYR A 73 21.32 21.44 12.13
N ILE A 74 22.60 21.23 11.84
CA ILE A 74 23.68 21.30 12.83
C ILE A 74 24.61 22.41 12.39
N LYS A 75 24.75 23.45 13.23
CA LYS A 75 25.69 24.55 13.05
C LYS A 75 26.92 24.34 13.95
N ASP A 76 28.07 24.19 13.32
CA ASP A 76 29.39 24.02 14.00
C ASP A 76 30.33 25.14 13.50
N GLY A 77 30.47 26.20 14.29
CA GLY A 77 31.07 27.45 13.83
C GLY A 77 30.28 28.04 12.64
N ASP A 78 30.97 28.25 11.52
CA ASP A 78 30.38 28.76 10.29
C ASP A 78 29.77 27.65 9.41
N ALA A 79 30.02 26.38 9.72
CA ALA A 79 29.54 25.26 8.94
C ALA A 79 28.12 24.87 9.35
N VAL A 80 27.22 24.75 8.34
CA VAL A 80 25.85 24.24 8.52
C VAL A 80 25.69 22.97 7.68
N TRP A 81 25.10 21.94 8.28
CA TRP A 81 24.83 20.66 7.60
C TRP A 81 23.66 19.90 8.24
N CYS A 82 23.16 18.86 7.55
CA CYS A 82 22.10 17.99 8.06
C CYS A 82 22.51 16.52 7.94
N PRO A 83 22.16 15.66 8.92
CA PRO A 83 22.38 14.21 8.82
C PRO A 83 21.69 13.56 7.63
N THR A 84 20.60 14.14 7.16
CA THR A 84 19.84 13.74 5.96
C THR A 84 20.55 14.08 4.64
N ASN A 85 21.64 14.85 4.66
CA ASN A 85 22.27 15.57 3.55
C ASN A 85 21.42 16.71 2.99
N GLU A 86 20.17 16.47 2.68
CA GLU A 86 19.20 17.52 2.34
C GLU A 86 18.67 18.20 3.63
N PRO A 87 18.26 19.47 3.57
CA PRO A 87 18.21 20.31 2.36
C PRO A 87 19.53 21.01 2.04
N CYS A 88 20.54 20.95 2.90
CA CYS A 88 21.82 21.68 2.77
C CYS A 88 22.69 21.22 1.58
N ALA A 89 22.44 20.02 1.04
CA ALA A 89 23.28 19.40 0.01
C ALA A 89 24.79 19.34 0.39
N CYS A 90 25.06 19.09 1.66
CA CYS A 90 26.36 19.34 2.32
C CYS A 90 27.40 18.25 2.05
N LYS A 91 27.02 17.11 1.46
CA LYS A 91 27.90 15.98 1.11
C LYS A 91 28.79 15.55 2.29
N PRO A 92 28.23 14.94 3.33
CA PRO A 92 29.00 14.44 4.47
C PRO A 92 30.04 13.41 4.04
N GLU A 93 31.10 13.23 4.82
CA GLU A 93 32.21 12.31 4.54
C GLU A 93 31.77 10.85 4.56
N LYS A 94 30.84 10.53 5.47
CA LYS A 94 30.12 9.27 5.54
C LYS A 94 28.64 9.55 5.64
N TRP A 95 27.85 8.73 4.99
CA TRP A 95 26.40 8.88 5.00
C TRP A 95 25.71 7.54 4.75
N GLU A 96 24.72 7.26 5.57
CA GLU A 96 23.78 6.16 5.39
C GLU A 96 22.37 6.56 5.83
N ALA A 97 21.35 6.01 5.17
CA ALA A 97 19.98 6.03 5.66
C ALA A 97 19.47 4.59 5.77
N ALA A 98 18.82 4.26 6.87
CA ALA A 98 18.22 2.96 7.11
C ALA A 98 16.70 3.10 7.25
N HIS A 99 15.94 2.43 6.39
CA HIS A 99 14.49 2.27 6.56
C HIS A 99 14.21 0.95 7.25
N GLY A 100 13.66 1.03 8.46
CA GLY A 100 13.25 -0.13 9.24
C GLY A 100 11.72 -0.26 9.33
N MET A 101 11.28 -1.22 10.11
CA MET A 101 9.85 -1.49 10.32
C MET A 101 9.20 -0.38 11.17
N GLY A 102 8.73 0.68 10.51
CA GLY A 102 8.08 1.82 11.15
C GLY A 102 9.01 2.87 11.75
N TYR A 103 10.29 2.86 11.41
CA TYR A 103 11.26 3.92 11.71
C TYR A 103 12.24 4.16 10.57
N THR A 104 12.88 5.31 10.56
CA THR A 104 13.97 5.65 9.63
C THR A 104 15.11 6.28 10.39
N ARG A 105 16.35 5.86 10.12
CA ARG A 105 17.55 6.34 10.76
C ARG A 105 18.52 6.89 9.72
N PHE A 106 19.09 8.05 10.01
CA PHE A 106 20.16 8.66 9.23
C PHE A 106 21.43 8.68 10.07
N SER A 107 22.54 8.32 9.47
CA SER A 107 23.88 8.37 10.08
C SER A 107 24.81 9.12 9.15
N ALA A 108 25.46 10.17 9.65
CA ALA A 108 26.37 10.99 8.88
C ALA A 108 27.55 11.48 9.70
N GLU A 109 28.69 11.68 9.04
CA GLU A 109 29.92 12.19 9.67
C GLU A 109 30.47 13.37 8.86
N ARG A 110 30.81 14.44 9.56
CA ARG A 110 31.49 15.61 9.00
C ARG A 110 32.49 16.19 9.98
N ASP A 111 33.75 16.35 9.56
CA ASP A 111 34.82 16.95 10.32
C ASP A 111 34.96 16.37 11.75
N GLY A 112 34.87 15.03 11.87
CA GLY A 112 34.95 14.32 13.15
C GLY A 112 33.72 14.49 14.06
N LEU A 113 32.64 15.10 13.58
CA LEU A 113 31.34 15.12 14.23
C LEU A 113 30.44 14.08 13.57
N HIS A 114 30.08 13.04 14.31
CA HIS A 114 29.11 12.04 13.93
C HIS A 114 27.72 12.42 14.48
N ALA A 115 26.71 12.33 13.60
CA ALA A 115 25.31 12.53 13.96
C ALA A 115 24.48 11.33 13.51
N GLU A 116 23.67 10.79 14.41
CA GLU A 116 22.67 9.79 14.11
C GLU A 116 21.28 10.32 14.48
N ALA A 117 20.35 10.32 13.55
CA ALA A 117 18.98 10.81 13.75
C ALA A 117 17.99 9.69 13.43
N THR A 118 17.20 9.25 14.41
CA THR A 118 16.17 8.23 14.28
C THR A 118 14.78 8.87 14.37
N TYR A 119 13.96 8.62 13.36
CA TYR A 119 12.59 9.12 13.24
C TYR A 119 11.60 7.97 13.36
N LEU A 120 10.60 8.09 14.22
CA LEU A 120 9.49 7.14 14.35
C LEU A 120 8.23 7.85 14.81
N VAL A 121 7.06 7.30 14.49
CA VAL A 121 5.81 7.67 15.16
C VAL A 121 5.62 6.71 16.34
N SER A 122 5.61 7.26 17.54
CA SER A 122 5.56 6.46 18.77
C SER A 122 4.26 5.64 18.85
N PRO A 123 4.32 4.33 19.12
CA PRO A 123 3.13 3.53 19.38
C PRO A 123 2.48 3.82 20.74
N LEU A 124 3.13 4.63 21.59
CA LEU A 124 2.68 4.96 22.94
C LEU A 124 1.89 6.29 23.00
N LYS A 125 2.15 7.21 22.06
CA LYS A 125 1.59 8.56 22.00
C LYS A 125 1.45 9.06 20.57
N ASN A 126 0.57 10.04 20.35
CA ASN A 126 0.44 10.72 19.04
C ASN A 126 1.56 11.73 18.82
N VAL A 127 2.79 11.22 18.75
CA VAL A 127 4.01 12.01 18.54
C VAL A 127 4.94 11.33 17.54
N MET A 128 5.43 12.09 16.60
CA MET A 128 6.59 11.75 15.79
C MET A 128 7.82 12.16 16.59
N LEU A 129 8.59 11.19 17.01
CA LEU A 129 9.79 11.35 17.81
C LEU A 129 11.01 11.37 16.90
N TRP A 130 11.86 12.39 17.05
CA TRP A 130 13.16 12.48 16.40
C TRP A 130 14.21 12.36 17.49
N HIS A 131 14.90 11.24 17.54
CA HIS A 131 15.98 10.99 18.47
C HIS A 131 17.31 11.29 17.78
N LEU A 132 18.05 12.27 18.26
CA LEU A 132 19.33 12.69 17.71
C LEU A 132 20.45 12.33 18.69
N GLU A 133 21.47 11.63 18.21
CA GLU A 133 22.72 11.38 18.93
C GLU A 133 23.89 12.09 18.23
N LEU A 134 24.69 12.83 18.99
CA LEU A 134 25.88 13.54 18.51
C LEU A 134 27.12 13.06 19.26
N ARG A 135 28.17 12.69 18.50
CA ARG A 135 29.47 12.30 19.04
C ARG A 135 30.58 13.05 18.33
N SER A 136 31.47 13.70 19.11
CA SER A 136 32.58 14.49 18.59
C SER A 136 33.93 13.86 18.93
N ASP A 137 34.89 13.97 18.01
CA ASP A 137 36.28 13.59 18.21
C ASP A 137 37.09 14.60 19.10
N ARG A 138 36.54 15.82 19.28
CA ARG A 138 37.12 16.92 20.04
C ARG A 138 36.05 17.73 20.77
N ASP A 139 36.48 18.57 21.72
CA ASP A 139 35.59 19.54 22.38
C ASP A 139 35.07 20.54 21.35
N ARG A 140 33.73 20.74 21.31
CA ARG A 140 33.08 21.73 20.45
C ARG A 140 31.72 22.19 20.98
N ASN A 141 31.35 23.39 20.60
CA ASN A 141 30.00 23.88 20.80
C ASN A 141 29.28 23.84 19.45
N VAL A 142 28.11 23.18 19.41
CA VAL A 142 27.27 23.12 18.22
C VAL A 142 25.87 23.59 18.59
N THR A 143 25.15 24.10 17.62
CA THR A 143 23.72 24.41 17.79
C THR A 143 22.89 23.56 16.82
N VAL A 144 21.89 22.90 17.36
CA VAL A 144 20.97 22.06 16.59
C VAL A 144 19.68 22.85 16.33
N TYR A 145 19.25 22.90 15.08
CA TYR A 145 18.02 23.57 14.67
C TYR A 145 17.07 22.57 13.99
N PRO A 146 16.20 21.91 14.77
CA PRO A 146 15.13 21.11 14.17
C PRO A 146 14.09 22.04 13.52
N TYR A 147 13.65 21.66 12.31
CA TYR A 147 12.80 22.48 11.46
C TYR A 147 11.72 21.67 10.75
N VAL A 148 10.53 22.23 10.70
CA VAL A 148 9.40 21.75 9.88
C VAL A 148 8.68 22.93 9.28
N GLU A 149 8.47 22.93 7.95
CA GLU A 149 7.59 23.88 7.27
C GLU A 149 6.15 23.36 7.36
N LEU A 150 5.29 24.09 8.07
CA LEU A 150 3.91 23.67 8.29
C LEU A 150 3.04 23.98 7.07
N GLY A 151 2.09 23.10 6.79
CA GLY A 151 1.08 23.27 5.77
C GLY A 151 -0.26 23.79 6.32
N MET A 152 -1.19 24.04 5.44
CA MET A 152 -2.59 24.14 5.81
C MET A 152 -3.15 22.73 5.95
N MET A 153 -3.87 22.44 7.01
CA MET A 153 -4.30 21.08 7.32
C MET A 153 -5.10 20.45 6.20
N GLU A 154 -5.98 21.22 5.54
CA GLU A 154 -6.74 20.73 4.40
C GLU A 154 -6.02 21.02 3.08
N PHE A 155 -5.77 19.97 2.30
CA PHE A 155 -5.06 20.06 1.03
C PHE A 155 -5.67 21.07 0.05
N MET A 156 -7.00 21.10 -0.11
CA MET A 156 -7.63 22.03 -1.05
C MET A 156 -7.54 23.49 -0.61
N ARG A 157 -7.49 23.72 0.70
CA ARG A 157 -7.26 25.08 1.25
C ARG A 157 -5.86 25.58 0.93
N GLU A 158 -4.89 24.67 0.97
CA GLU A 158 -3.51 25.00 0.61
C GLU A 158 -3.35 25.25 -0.88
N LEU A 159 -4.09 24.51 -1.73
CA LEU A 159 -4.04 24.68 -3.18
C LEU A 159 -4.81 25.91 -3.68
N GLN A 160 -5.93 26.23 -3.05
CA GLN A 160 -6.84 27.32 -3.48
C GLN A 160 -6.91 28.41 -2.41
N TRP A 161 -6.87 29.66 -2.86
CA TRP A 161 -7.01 30.85 -2.00
C TRP A 161 -6.01 30.87 -0.82
N GLN A 162 -4.82 30.42 -1.06
CA GLN A 162 -3.78 30.30 -0.05
C GLN A 162 -3.61 31.58 0.76
N CYS A 163 -3.51 32.76 0.09
CA CYS A 163 -3.35 34.04 0.76
C CYS A 163 -4.49 34.36 1.75
N TYR A 164 -5.73 33.98 1.44
CA TYR A 164 -6.86 34.19 2.34
C TYR A 164 -6.85 33.18 3.49
N ASN A 165 -6.60 31.92 3.18
CA ASN A 165 -6.63 30.86 4.18
C ASN A 165 -5.52 31.01 5.23
N LYS A 166 -4.37 31.59 4.88
CA LYS A 166 -3.27 31.90 5.81
C LYS A 166 -3.72 32.79 6.99
N HIS A 167 -4.74 33.64 6.82
CA HIS A 167 -5.26 34.46 7.90
C HIS A 167 -5.93 33.67 9.03
N GLN A 168 -6.23 32.40 8.83
CA GLN A 168 -6.94 31.53 9.80
C GLN A 168 -6.01 30.72 10.69
N LEU A 169 -4.69 30.84 10.53
CA LEU A 169 -3.71 30.07 11.29
C LEU A 169 -2.92 30.95 12.26
N SER A 170 -2.45 30.32 13.34
CA SER A 170 -1.52 30.92 14.26
C SER A 170 -0.49 29.92 14.75
N VAL A 171 0.74 30.39 14.93
CA VAL A 171 1.84 29.66 15.54
C VAL A 171 2.46 30.50 16.63
N TYR A 172 2.54 29.96 17.81
CA TYR A 172 3.00 30.68 18.99
C TYR A 172 3.74 29.76 19.94
N GLU A 173 4.56 30.36 20.82
CA GLU A 173 5.24 29.66 21.89
C GLU A 173 4.43 29.76 23.19
N LYS A 174 4.38 28.67 23.94
CA LYS A 174 3.86 28.63 25.30
C LYS A 174 4.60 27.58 26.14
N ASP A 175 5.20 28.03 27.26
CA ASP A 175 5.91 27.18 28.22
C ASP A 175 7.00 26.29 27.56
N GLY A 176 7.75 26.83 26.59
CA GLY A 176 8.81 26.13 25.84
C GLY A 176 8.29 25.20 24.74
N VAL A 177 7.02 25.32 24.37
CA VAL A 177 6.38 24.51 23.32
C VAL A 177 5.88 25.42 22.19
N LEU A 178 6.24 25.12 20.97
CA LEU A 178 5.64 25.76 19.79
C LEU A 178 4.32 25.06 19.48
N ILE A 179 3.25 25.84 19.29
CA ILE A 179 1.89 25.37 19.06
C ILE A 179 1.36 25.95 17.77
N TYR A 180 0.95 25.09 16.84
CA TYR A 180 0.24 25.44 15.63
C TYR A 180 -1.25 25.19 15.80
N ARG A 181 -2.03 26.23 15.55
CA ARG A 181 -3.49 26.20 15.54
C ARG A 181 -3.99 26.65 14.17
N TYR A 182 -4.78 25.81 13.52
CA TYR A 182 -5.49 26.17 12.30
C TYR A 182 -6.93 26.56 12.63
N GLY A 183 -7.39 27.70 12.08
CA GLY A 183 -8.74 28.23 12.34
C GLY A 183 -9.82 27.27 11.83
N VAL A 184 -10.87 27.11 12.65
CA VAL A 184 -11.84 26.02 12.51
C VAL A 184 -13.08 26.36 11.68
N GLU A 185 -13.33 27.62 11.35
CA GLU A 185 -14.63 28.08 10.81
C GLU A 185 -15.03 27.41 9.47
N ASN A 186 -14.06 26.93 8.73
CA ASN A 186 -14.29 26.26 7.41
C ASN A 186 -13.71 24.84 7.35
N GLN A 187 -13.36 24.23 8.48
CA GLN A 187 -12.88 22.85 8.50
C GLN A 187 -14.05 21.88 8.30
N PRO A 188 -13.86 20.75 7.60
CA PRO A 188 -14.90 19.72 7.49
C PRO A 188 -15.34 19.15 8.86
N LYS A 189 -14.41 19.13 9.83
CA LYS A 189 -14.63 18.63 11.18
C LYS A 189 -13.90 19.51 12.21
N PRO A 190 -14.45 20.69 12.52
CA PRO A 190 -13.77 21.66 13.38
C PRO A 190 -13.49 21.11 14.78
N ASP A 191 -14.45 20.39 15.37
CA ASP A 191 -14.34 19.83 16.72
C ASP A 191 -13.35 18.65 16.83
N GLU A 192 -12.93 18.09 15.69
CA GLU A 192 -11.94 17.02 15.60
C GLU A 192 -10.56 17.51 15.12
N THR A 193 -10.40 18.80 14.84
CA THR A 193 -9.14 19.39 14.35
C THR A 193 -8.13 19.55 15.49
N PRO A 194 -6.99 18.85 15.45
CA PRO A 194 -6.02 18.90 16.53
C PRO A 194 -5.18 20.18 16.51
N LEU A 195 -4.61 20.51 17.67
CA LEU A 195 -3.42 21.34 17.77
C LEU A 195 -2.20 20.51 17.36
N VAL A 196 -1.26 21.12 16.66
CA VAL A 196 0.06 20.51 16.40
C VAL A 196 1.07 21.20 17.30
N TYR A 197 1.95 20.42 17.92
CA TYR A 197 2.98 20.98 18.79
C TYR A 197 4.38 20.50 18.42
N PHE A 198 5.37 21.34 18.76
CA PHE A 198 6.77 21.05 18.56
C PHE A 198 7.58 21.44 19.77
N ALA A 199 8.40 20.53 20.29
CA ALA A 199 9.16 20.73 21.51
C ALA A 199 10.42 19.88 21.54
N SER A 200 11.31 20.13 22.50
CA SER A 200 12.48 19.31 22.81
C SER A 200 12.55 18.98 24.31
N ASP A 201 13.31 17.94 24.66
CA ASP A 201 13.72 17.68 26.04
C ASP A 201 14.90 18.57 26.49
N VAL A 202 15.60 19.20 25.55
CA VAL A 202 16.62 20.23 25.80
C VAL A 202 15.97 21.61 25.74
N PRO A 203 16.24 22.52 26.70
CA PRO A 203 15.73 23.88 26.62
C PRO A 203 16.20 24.62 25.37
N ALA A 204 15.28 25.24 24.64
CA ALA A 204 15.62 26.08 23.50
C ALA A 204 16.16 27.46 23.95
N ALA A 205 17.19 27.94 23.30
CA ALA A 205 17.70 29.29 23.47
C ALA A 205 16.92 30.33 22.65
N GLY A 206 16.24 29.86 21.56
CA GLY A 206 15.44 30.68 20.68
C GLY A 206 14.52 29.82 19.84
N PHE A 207 13.57 30.46 19.15
CA PHE A 207 12.65 29.81 18.23
C PHE A 207 12.21 30.77 17.12
N ASP A 208 11.68 30.20 16.02
CA ASP A 208 10.93 30.97 15.02
C ASP A 208 9.70 30.16 14.58
N CYS A 209 8.57 30.88 14.43
CA CYS A 209 7.30 30.37 13.97
C CYS A 209 6.90 30.92 12.58
N ASP A 210 7.59 31.95 12.12
CA ASP A 210 7.40 32.59 10.83
C ASP A 210 8.47 32.10 9.85
N ARG A 211 8.03 31.52 8.72
CA ARG A 211 8.93 31.01 7.68
C ARG A 211 9.80 32.13 7.09
N ASP A 212 9.26 33.34 6.94
CA ASP A 212 10.02 34.45 6.37
C ASP A 212 11.15 34.92 7.32
N GLU A 213 10.98 34.73 8.62
CA GLU A 213 12.03 35.02 9.61
C GLU A 213 13.09 33.93 9.67
N PHE A 214 12.69 32.64 9.58
CA PHE A 214 13.64 31.54 9.63
C PHE A 214 14.28 31.25 8.25
N VAL A 215 13.49 31.04 7.22
CA VAL A 215 14.01 30.71 5.87
C VAL A 215 14.42 31.95 5.12
N GLY A 216 13.62 33.00 5.16
CA GLY A 216 13.84 34.28 4.47
C GLY A 216 13.12 34.38 3.13
N SER A 217 12.74 35.62 2.79
CA SER A 217 12.13 35.95 1.48
C SER A 217 13.10 35.66 0.34
N TYR A 218 12.62 34.99 -0.72
CA TYR A 218 13.43 34.56 -1.88
C TYR A 218 14.56 33.59 -1.56
N ARG A 219 14.54 32.92 -0.39
CA ARG A 219 15.48 31.86 0.02
C ARG A 219 14.78 30.51 0.12
N SER A 220 15.56 29.48 0.32
CA SER A 220 15.07 28.12 0.48
C SER A 220 15.64 27.49 1.77
N GLU A 221 15.08 26.35 2.13
CA GLU A 221 15.53 25.53 3.26
C GLU A 221 17.01 25.09 3.14
N GLU A 222 17.62 25.23 1.96
CA GLU A 222 19.03 24.93 1.70
C GLU A 222 19.98 25.85 2.48
N ALA A 223 19.59 27.14 2.65
CA ALA A 223 20.37 28.13 3.36
C ALA A 223 19.45 29.15 4.07
N PRO A 224 18.80 28.74 5.18
CA PRO A 224 17.88 29.64 5.91
C PRO A 224 18.63 30.83 6.51
N VAL A 225 18.01 32.02 6.43
CA VAL A 225 18.60 33.26 6.99
C VAL A 225 18.72 33.20 8.52
N GLY A 226 17.80 32.50 9.20
CA GLY A 226 17.84 32.34 10.66
C GLY A 226 19.14 31.71 11.16
N LEU A 227 19.79 30.88 10.35
CA LEU A 227 21.07 30.25 10.70
C LEU A 227 22.27 31.20 10.54
N GLU A 228 22.10 32.35 9.91
CA GLU A 228 23.12 33.40 9.80
C GLU A 228 23.11 34.36 11.01
N HIS A 229 22.00 34.39 11.76
CA HIS A 229 21.86 35.21 12.96
C HIS A 229 22.61 34.60 14.14
N GLU A 230 22.91 35.42 15.15
CA GLU A 230 23.49 34.99 16.43
C GLU A 230 22.48 34.14 17.21
N HIS A 231 21.20 34.57 17.20
CA HIS A 231 20.05 33.85 17.78
C HIS A 231 18.81 33.98 16.87
N LEU A 232 17.91 33.01 16.97
CA LEU A 232 16.59 33.11 16.36
C LEU A 232 15.79 34.29 16.96
N LYS A 233 14.86 34.84 16.19
CA LYS A 233 14.17 36.08 16.55
C LYS A 233 13.04 35.92 17.56
N ASN A 234 12.70 34.70 17.94
CA ASN A 234 11.53 34.34 18.74
C ASN A 234 10.21 34.84 18.10
N SER A 235 10.13 34.70 16.79
CA SER A 235 8.96 35.13 16.01
C SER A 235 7.75 34.26 16.33
N THR A 236 6.56 34.92 16.41
CA THR A 236 5.25 34.26 16.44
C THR A 236 4.51 34.64 15.17
N LEU A 237 3.52 33.84 14.77
CA LEU A 237 2.79 34.06 13.53
C LEU A 237 1.27 34.09 13.78
N PHE A 238 0.63 35.14 13.28
CA PHE A 238 -0.83 35.27 13.24
C PHE A 238 -1.24 35.65 11.81
N GLY A 239 -1.34 34.63 10.95
CA GLY A 239 -1.54 34.78 9.52
C GLY A 239 -0.23 34.94 8.75
N GLY A 240 0.06 34.03 7.82
CA GLY A 240 1.30 34.02 7.05
C GLY A 240 1.75 32.61 6.73
N ASP A 241 3.04 32.42 6.48
CA ASP A 241 3.65 31.12 6.19
C ASP A 241 4.24 30.50 7.47
N PRO A 242 3.64 29.41 7.97
CA PRO A 242 4.00 28.87 9.27
C PRO A 242 5.20 27.92 9.19
N CYS A 243 6.03 27.95 10.22
CA CYS A 243 7.05 26.92 10.46
C CYS A 243 7.20 26.63 11.95
N PHE A 244 7.93 25.58 12.26
CA PHE A 244 8.54 25.35 13.56
C PHE A 244 10.06 25.31 13.39
N ALA A 245 10.77 26.13 14.13
CA ALA A 245 12.22 26.10 14.29
C ALA A 245 12.58 26.31 15.74
N LEU A 246 13.48 25.50 16.29
CA LEU A 246 14.04 25.64 17.63
C LEU A 246 15.56 25.85 17.55
N GLU A 247 16.14 26.61 18.48
CA GLU A 247 17.57 26.79 18.65
C GLU A 247 18.03 26.03 19.91
N LEU A 248 18.79 24.94 19.71
CA LEU A 248 19.20 24.02 20.78
C LEU A 248 20.73 23.99 20.88
N PRO A 249 21.37 24.86 21.71
CA PRO A 249 22.83 24.88 21.88
C PRO A 249 23.29 23.68 22.70
N LEU A 250 24.38 23.05 22.26
CA LEU A 250 24.99 21.88 22.90
C LEU A 250 26.50 22.03 22.99
N THR A 251 27.07 21.67 24.14
CA THR A 251 28.51 21.51 24.30
C THR A 251 28.86 20.03 24.30
N LEU A 252 29.75 19.62 23.41
CA LEU A 252 30.26 18.26 23.28
C LEU A 252 31.71 18.20 23.73
N ARG A 253 32.06 17.22 24.55
CA ARG A 253 33.45 16.91 24.89
C ARG A 253 33.98 15.80 23.97
N ALA A 254 35.28 15.78 23.78
CA ALA A 254 35.93 14.73 22.98
C ALA A 254 35.56 13.32 23.44
N GLY A 255 35.00 12.52 22.52
CA GLY A 255 34.54 11.15 22.77
C GLY A 255 33.17 11.02 23.45
N GLU A 256 32.59 12.14 23.93
CA GLU A 256 31.25 12.14 24.54
C GLU A 256 30.15 11.93 23.46
N THR A 257 29.15 11.13 23.80
CA THR A 257 27.91 11.06 23.05
C THR A 257 26.81 11.79 23.80
N LYS A 258 26.15 12.73 23.18
CA LYS A 258 24.94 13.39 23.69
C LYS A 258 23.74 13.05 22.85
N SER A 259 22.65 12.76 23.53
CA SER A 259 21.33 12.53 22.87
C SER A 259 20.33 13.61 23.27
N LEU A 260 19.42 13.90 22.36
CA LEU A 260 18.26 14.75 22.59
C LEU A 260 17.06 14.24 21.78
N ASN A 261 15.87 14.56 22.27
CA ASN A 261 14.62 14.20 21.62
C ASN A 261 13.86 15.44 21.19
N ILE A 262 13.34 15.40 19.98
CA ILE A 262 12.44 16.40 19.42
C ILE A 262 11.07 15.72 19.20
N TYR A 263 10.01 16.44 19.54
CA TYR A 263 8.65 15.95 19.57
C TYR A 263 7.77 16.78 18.62
N LEU A 264 7.30 16.17 17.52
CA LEU A 264 6.26 16.73 16.66
C LEU A 264 4.97 15.91 16.91
N GLY A 265 4.00 16.51 17.58
CA GLY A 265 2.82 15.74 18.00
C GLY A 265 1.50 16.49 17.80
N THR A 266 0.41 15.78 18.10
CA THR A 266 -0.95 16.31 17.97
C THR A 266 -1.76 15.97 19.20
N GLU A 267 -2.50 16.97 19.71
CA GLU A 267 -3.48 16.82 20.80
C GLU A 267 -4.65 17.78 20.59
N MET A 268 -5.77 17.57 21.24
CA MET A 268 -6.95 18.41 21.05
C MET A 268 -6.89 19.72 21.86
N THR A 269 -6.13 19.74 22.95
CA THR A 269 -6.02 20.90 23.85
C THR A 269 -4.59 21.12 24.34
N GLU A 270 -4.25 22.36 24.72
CA GLU A 270 -2.95 22.69 25.31
C GLU A 270 -2.68 21.91 26.63
N SER A 271 -3.72 21.65 27.41
CA SER A 271 -3.58 20.82 28.62
C SER A 271 -3.19 19.38 28.32
N GLU A 272 -3.72 18.82 27.24
CA GLU A 272 -3.32 17.49 26.77
C GLU A 272 -1.91 17.49 26.21
N ILE A 273 -1.49 18.54 25.49
CA ILE A 273 -0.09 18.72 25.06
C ILE A 273 0.86 18.64 26.26
N SER A 274 0.59 19.39 27.32
CA SER A 274 1.45 19.40 28.52
C SER A 274 1.54 18.01 29.16
N LYS A 275 0.42 17.26 29.25
CA LYS A 275 0.42 15.89 29.79
C LYS A 275 1.15 14.90 28.88
N SER A 276 0.96 15.03 27.57
CA SER A 276 1.60 14.17 26.58
C SER A 276 3.10 14.38 26.61
N LEU A 277 3.57 15.64 26.59
CA LEU A 277 5.00 15.97 26.67
C LEU A 277 5.66 15.54 27.99
N ALA A 278 4.97 15.65 29.11
CA ALA A 278 5.49 15.14 30.38
C ALA A 278 5.76 13.63 30.33
N ALA A 279 4.90 12.86 29.64
CA ALA A 279 5.13 11.43 29.43
C ALA A 279 6.24 11.17 28.40
N CYS A 280 6.31 11.95 27.32
CA CYS A 280 7.32 11.80 26.27
C CYS A 280 8.76 12.15 26.75
N LYS A 281 8.87 13.04 27.74
CA LYS A 281 10.17 13.43 28.34
C LYS A 281 10.69 12.42 29.37
N ALA A 282 10.01 11.29 29.61
CA ALA A 282 10.55 10.21 30.42
C ALA A 282 11.86 9.66 29.79
N PRO A 283 12.91 9.40 30.59
CA PRO A 283 14.24 9.02 30.07
C PRO A 283 14.24 7.78 29.17
N ASP A 284 13.29 6.87 29.37
CA ASP A 284 13.14 5.61 28.64
C ASP A 284 12.13 5.68 27.51
N PHE A 285 11.50 6.82 27.24
CA PHE A 285 10.40 6.93 26.27
C PHE A 285 10.81 6.51 24.86
N PHE A 286 12.00 6.89 24.40
CA PHE A 286 12.51 6.48 23.10
C PHE A 286 12.70 4.95 23.03
N THR A 287 13.44 4.37 23.98
CA THR A 287 13.71 2.93 24.00
C THR A 287 12.43 2.10 24.18
N ALA A 288 11.50 2.56 25.02
CA ALA A 288 10.20 1.93 25.19
C ALA A 288 9.36 2.00 23.91
N SER A 289 9.40 3.13 23.19
CA SER A 289 8.71 3.27 21.89
C SER A 289 9.30 2.33 20.82
N MET A 290 10.61 2.24 20.72
CA MET A 290 11.30 1.33 19.80
C MET A 290 11.01 -0.13 20.13
N GLN A 291 11.03 -0.52 21.41
CA GLN A 291 10.72 -1.88 21.82
C GLN A 291 9.26 -2.26 21.50
N LYS A 292 8.32 -1.38 21.84
CA LYS A 292 6.90 -1.62 21.54
C LYS A 292 6.64 -1.71 20.04
N LEU A 293 7.34 -0.92 19.24
CA LEU A 293 7.28 -0.99 17.77
C LEU A 293 7.82 -2.33 17.27
N ALA A 294 8.98 -2.77 17.76
CA ALA A 294 9.58 -4.06 17.41
C ALA A 294 8.67 -5.24 17.78
N ASP A 295 8.13 -5.25 19.01
CA ASP A 295 7.23 -6.29 19.49
C ASP A 295 5.97 -6.40 18.62
N SER A 296 5.40 -5.25 18.21
CA SER A 296 4.18 -5.25 17.37
C SER A 296 4.43 -5.79 15.96
N TRP A 297 5.62 -5.56 15.39
CA TRP A 297 5.98 -6.15 14.10
C TRP A 297 6.33 -7.63 14.22
N GLU A 298 6.97 -8.06 15.31
CA GLU A 298 7.23 -9.47 15.56
C GLU A 298 5.92 -10.27 15.65
N ASP A 299 4.95 -9.75 16.42
CA ASP A 299 3.62 -10.34 16.53
C ASP A 299 2.94 -10.42 15.14
N PHE A 300 2.97 -9.32 14.37
CA PHE A 300 2.39 -9.27 13.04
C PHE A 300 2.99 -10.31 12.08
N PHE A 301 4.31 -10.48 12.07
CA PHE A 301 4.97 -11.44 11.19
C PHE A 301 4.81 -12.89 11.67
N SER A 302 4.45 -13.12 12.92
CA SER A 302 4.37 -14.48 13.51
C SER A 302 3.29 -15.38 12.91
N GLY A 303 2.27 -14.80 12.26
CA GLY A 303 1.15 -15.53 11.67
C GLY A 303 1.55 -16.48 10.53
N PHE A 304 2.57 -16.08 9.75
CA PHE A 304 3.12 -16.88 8.66
C PHE A 304 4.61 -16.57 8.46
N GLN A 305 5.44 -17.60 8.37
CA GLN A 305 6.86 -17.48 8.05
C GLN A 305 7.28 -18.65 7.15
N CYS A 306 8.25 -18.41 6.28
CA CYS A 306 8.86 -19.48 5.48
C CYS A 306 10.39 -19.44 5.54
N SER A 307 11.02 -20.56 5.18
CA SER A 307 12.45 -20.62 4.89
C SER A 307 12.64 -21.29 3.54
N LEU A 308 13.31 -20.57 2.64
CA LEU A 308 13.56 -20.95 1.25
C LEU A 308 15.06 -20.91 0.92
N PRO A 309 15.52 -21.71 -0.06
CA PRO A 309 16.85 -21.54 -0.62
C PRO A 309 17.06 -20.14 -1.23
N ASP A 310 16.04 -19.59 -1.89
CA ASP A 310 16.07 -18.21 -2.44
C ASP A 310 15.81 -17.20 -1.31
N LYS A 311 16.87 -16.45 -0.94
CA LYS A 311 16.82 -15.51 0.18
C LYS A 311 16.14 -14.18 -0.15
N ASP A 312 16.11 -13.78 -1.41
CA ASP A 312 15.38 -12.59 -1.84
C ASP A 312 13.86 -12.84 -1.73
N ALA A 313 13.39 -14.00 -2.18
CA ALA A 313 12.00 -14.40 -2.02
C ALA A 313 11.62 -14.59 -0.55
N GLU A 314 12.46 -15.25 0.26
CA GLU A 314 12.26 -15.42 1.71
C GLU A 314 12.11 -14.07 2.41
N THR A 315 12.98 -13.10 2.09
CA THR A 315 12.96 -11.75 2.65
C THR A 315 11.67 -11.01 2.30
N MET A 316 11.23 -11.12 1.04
CA MET A 316 9.97 -10.52 0.61
C MET A 316 8.76 -11.16 1.29
N ILE A 317 8.64 -12.49 1.29
CA ILE A 317 7.48 -13.19 1.85
C ILE A 317 7.36 -12.95 3.36
N ASN A 318 8.47 -12.95 4.08
CA ASN A 318 8.45 -12.88 5.54
C ASN A 318 8.37 -11.47 6.11
N ILE A 319 8.86 -10.45 5.38
CA ILE A 319 9.10 -9.11 5.94
C ILE A 319 8.50 -8.00 5.07
N TRP A 320 9.08 -7.73 3.91
CA TRP A 320 8.77 -6.49 3.17
C TRP A 320 7.41 -6.53 2.47
N ASN A 321 6.98 -7.68 1.98
CA ASN A 321 5.64 -7.82 1.41
C ASN A 321 4.54 -7.68 2.49
N PRO A 322 4.58 -8.40 3.63
CA PRO A 322 3.64 -8.16 4.74
C PRO A 322 3.68 -6.72 5.26
N TYR A 323 4.86 -6.10 5.35
CA TYR A 323 4.99 -4.68 5.72
C TYR A 323 4.26 -3.76 4.74
N GLN A 324 4.46 -3.94 3.44
CA GLN A 324 3.75 -3.19 2.39
C GLN A 324 2.23 -3.45 2.43
N MET A 325 1.80 -4.70 2.64
CA MET A 325 0.38 -5.04 2.76
C MET A 325 -0.30 -4.30 3.91
N GLU A 326 0.33 -4.22 5.08
CA GLU A 326 -0.22 -3.47 6.22
C GLU A 326 -0.39 -1.99 5.88
N ARG A 327 0.53 -1.38 5.13
CA ARG A 327 0.41 0.00 4.67
C ARG A 327 -0.74 0.17 3.67
N ASN A 328 -0.90 -0.75 2.73
CA ASN A 328 -2.05 -0.76 1.80
C ASN A 328 -3.38 -0.89 2.54
N PHE A 329 -3.47 -1.85 3.44
CA PHE A 329 -4.66 -2.11 4.25
C PHE A 329 -5.05 -0.90 5.11
N ARG A 330 -4.06 -0.18 5.65
CA ARG A 330 -4.26 1.01 6.46
C ARG A 330 -4.64 2.24 5.64
N PHE A 331 -3.93 2.51 4.55
CA PHE A 331 -4.06 3.75 3.78
C PHE A 331 -4.85 3.59 2.48
N SER A 332 -5.33 2.38 2.16
CA SER A 332 -5.90 2.07 0.85
C SER A 332 -4.93 2.52 -0.25
N ARG A 333 -5.35 3.35 -1.18
CA ARG A 333 -4.47 3.93 -2.24
C ARG A 333 -4.33 5.44 -2.07
N ASN A 334 -4.37 5.92 -0.83
CA ASN A 334 -4.63 7.32 -0.53
C ASN A 334 -3.39 8.20 -0.64
N ILE A 335 -2.28 7.85 0.01
CA ILE A 335 -1.08 8.69 0.07
C ILE A 335 0.21 7.91 -0.15
N SER A 336 1.01 8.36 -1.12
CA SER A 336 2.36 7.86 -1.44
C SER A 336 3.19 8.96 -2.08
N TYR A 337 4.43 8.67 -2.44
CA TYR A 337 5.23 9.56 -3.27
C TYR A 337 4.51 9.96 -4.58
N TYR A 338 3.69 9.11 -5.13
CA TYR A 338 2.94 9.31 -6.38
C TYR A 338 1.52 9.85 -6.17
N ALA A 339 0.96 9.69 -4.99
CA ALA A 339 -0.39 10.13 -4.64
C ALA A 339 -0.31 11.08 -3.45
N THR A 340 -0.75 12.31 -3.63
CA THR A 340 -0.56 13.39 -2.65
C THR A 340 -1.57 13.38 -1.49
N GLY A 341 -2.41 12.34 -1.37
CA GLY A 341 -3.43 12.24 -0.32
C GLY A 341 -4.68 13.08 -0.57
N THR A 342 -5.02 13.30 -1.85
CA THR A 342 -6.16 14.15 -2.24
C THR A 342 -7.21 13.35 -3.00
N PHE A 343 -8.49 13.57 -2.69
CA PHE A 343 -9.67 13.05 -3.42
C PHE A 343 -9.72 11.54 -3.64
N ARG A 344 -8.91 10.77 -2.93
CA ARG A 344 -8.91 9.32 -3.02
C ARG A 344 -9.28 8.71 -1.68
N GLY A 345 -10.54 8.30 -1.56
CA GLY A 345 -11.05 7.61 -0.40
C GLY A 345 -10.61 6.15 -0.32
N VAL A 346 -11.28 5.41 0.54
CA VAL A 346 -11.14 3.95 0.66
C VAL A 346 -11.89 3.30 -0.49
N GLY A 347 -11.18 2.68 -1.41
CA GLY A 347 -11.76 1.92 -2.53
C GLY A 347 -12.33 0.59 -2.04
N VAL A 348 -13.60 0.31 -2.32
CA VAL A 348 -14.24 -0.95 -1.91
C VAL A 348 -13.52 -2.14 -2.51
N ARG A 349 -13.34 -2.14 -3.84
CA ARG A 349 -12.62 -3.20 -4.57
C ARG A 349 -11.19 -3.39 -4.11
N ASP A 350 -10.45 -2.27 -3.97
CA ASP A 350 -9.03 -2.30 -3.61
C ASP A 350 -8.84 -2.86 -2.20
N THR A 351 -9.66 -2.38 -1.26
CA THR A 351 -9.55 -2.75 0.15
C THR A 351 -10.04 -4.17 0.43
N ALA A 352 -11.08 -4.64 -0.27
CA ALA A 352 -11.51 -6.02 -0.18
C ALA A 352 -10.36 -6.99 -0.56
N GLN A 353 -9.63 -6.72 -1.63
CA GLN A 353 -8.48 -7.54 -2.00
C GLN A 353 -7.33 -7.46 -0.98
N ASP A 354 -7.14 -6.31 -0.32
CA ASP A 354 -6.18 -6.21 0.78
C ASP A 354 -6.64 -7.01 2.01
N VAL A 355 -7.95 -7.06 2.30
CA VAL A 355 -8.54 -7.88 3.37
C VAL A 355 -8.17 -9.35 3.22
N LEU A 356 -8.30 -9.93 2.00
CA LEU A 356 -7.97 -11.33 1.73
C LEU A 356 -6.55 -11.69 2.20
N ALA A 357 -5.58 -10.82 1.97
CA ALA A 357 -4.19 -11.07 2.34
C ALA A 357 -3.91 -10.83 3.83
N MET A 358 -4.74 -10.03 4.51
CA MET A 358 -4.60 -9.74 5.94
C MET A 358 -5.23 -10.81 6.84
N ILE A 359 -6.18 -11.60 6.34
CA ILE A 359 -6.85 -12.68 7.10
C ILE A 359 -5.84 -13.58 7.85
N PRO A 360 -4.77 -14.11 7.22
CA PRO A 360 -3.82 -14.98 7.90
C PRO A 360 -2.91 -14.28 8.92
N LEU A 361 -2.82 -12.97 8.91
CA LEU A 361 -1.88 -12.20 9.74
C LEU A 361 -2.57 -11.42 10.86
N GLN A 362 -3.73 -10.80 10.58
CA GLN A 362 -4.48 -10.00 11.54
C GLN A 362 -6.00 -10.18 11.34
N PHE A 363 -6.48 -11.34 11.70
CA PHE A 363 -7.83 -11.81 11.43
C PHE A 363 -8.92 -10.85 11.91
N ASP A 364 -8.86 -10.36 13.15
CA ASP A 364 -9.88 -9.47 13.71
C ASP A 364 -9.94 -8.14 12.95
N ARG A 365 -8.78 -7.54 12.64
CA ARG A 365 -8.73 -6.31 11.84
C ARG A 365 -9.23 -6.52 10.41
N ALA A 366 -9.00 -7.69 9.82
CA ALA A 366 -9.54 -8.04 8.51
C ALA A 366 -11.07 -8.10 8.55
N LYS A 367 -11.66 -8.70 9.59
CA LYS A 367 -13.12 -8.73 9.81
C LYS A 367 -13.69 -7.32 9.98
N GLU A 368 -13.13 -6.51 10.87
CA GLU A 368 -13.55 -5.12 11.09
C GLU A 368 -13.54 -4.30 9.78
N LYS A 369 -12.49 -4.46 8.98
CA LYS A 369 -12.37 -3.78 7.69
C LYS A 369 -13.42 -4.26 6.69
N PHE A 370 -13.66 -5.56 6.62
CA PHE A 370 -14.71 -6.13 5.78
C PHE A 370 -16.10 -5.63 6.20
N GLU A 371 -16.41 -5.59 7.49
CA GLU A 371 -17.67 -5.02 8.00
C GLU A 371 -17.83 -3.54 7.63
N GLN A 372 -16.72 -2.77 7.66
CA GLN A 372 -16.71 -1.40 7.16
C GLN A 372 -17.04 -1.33 5.65
N LEU A 373 -16.54 -2.25 4.84
CA LEU A 373 -16.85 -2.29 3.41
C LEU A 373 -18.32 -2.63 3.14
N LEU A 374 -18.93 -3.51 3.93
CA LEU A 374 -20.35 -3.85 3.81
C LEU A 374 -21.27 -2.64 3.97
N THR A 375 -20.90 -1.64 4.79
CA THR A 375 -21.66 -0.39 4.92
C THR A 375 -21.75 0.42 3.63
N GLN A 376 -20.99 0.06 2.61
CA GLN A 376 -21.00 0.71 1.30
C GLN A 376 -21.81 -0.04 0.26
N GLN A 377 -22.44 -1.14 0.64
CA GLN A 377 -23.33 -1.91 -0.24
C GLN A 377 -24.78 -1.43 -0.10
N TYR A 378 -25.48 -1.34 -1.23
CA TYR A 378 -26.90 -1.04 -1.32
C TYR A 378 -27.76 -2.30 -1.18
N GLN A 379 -29.04 -2.13 -0.85
CA GLN A 379 -29.99 -3.24 -0.71
C GLN A 379 -30.19 -4.04 -2.01
N ASP A 380 -29.98 -3.43 -3.17
CA ASP A 380 -30.03 -4.13 -4.47
C ASP A 380 -28.73 -4.92 -4.77
N GLY A 381 -27.68 -4.75 -3.96
CA GLY A 381 -26.44 -5.51 -4.02
C GLY A 381 -25.25 -4.82 -4.67
N HIS A 382 -25.40 -3.66 -5.34
CA HIS A 382 -24.25 -2.91 -5.81
C HIS A 382 -23.50 -2.18 -4.68
N CYS A 383 -22.30 -1.68 -4.95
CA CYS A 383 -21.49 -0.97 -3.98
C CYS A 383 -21.04 0.39 -4.51
N ASN A 384 -20.82 1.34 -3.61
CA ASN A 384 -20.04 2.52 -3.89
C ASN A 384 -18.64 2.14 -4.42
N HIS A 385 -18.05 2.99 -5.24
CA HIS A 385 -16.73 2.72 -5.77
C HIS A 385 -15.64 3.00 -4.73
N TYR A 386 -15.70 4.16 -4.07
CA TYR A 386 -14.91 4.49 -2.89
C TYR A 386 -15.65 5.49 -1.98
N PHE A 387 -15.26 5.53 -0.72
CA PHE A 387 -15.89 6.32 0.33
C PHE A 387 -14.85 6.97 1.26
N PHE A 388 -15.31 7.87 2.12
CA PHE A 388 -14.46 8.71 2.94
C PHE A 388 -14.83 8.58 4.43
N PRO A 389 -14.41 7.50 5.10
CA PRO A 389 -14.89 7.20 6.46
C PRO A 389 -14.39 8.19 7.51
N THR A 390 -13.26 8.84 7.27
CA THR A 390 -12.69 9.83 8.20
C THR A 390 -13.20 11.23 7.90
N GLU A 391 -13.29 11.59 6.63
CA GLU A 391 -13.70 12.92 6.17
C GLU A 391 -15.21 13.14 6.26
N GLY A 392 -15.99 12.08 6.11
CA GLY A 392 -17.45 12.14 6.06
C GLY A 392 -17.99 12.76 4.77
N TRP A 393 -17.18 12.74 3.69
CA TRP A 393 -17.60 13.22 2.38
C TRP A 393 -18.49 12.21 1.68
N GLU A 394 -19.28 12.70 0.71
CA GLU A 394 -20.12 11.85 -0.11
C GLU A 394 -19.28 10.80 -0.86
N PRO A 395 -19.69 9.55 -0.88
CA PRO A 395 -18.98 8.50 -1.61
C PRO A 395 -19.08 8.70 -3.13
N VAL A 396 -18.17 8.08 -3.86
CA VAL A 396 -18.26 8.01 -5.32
C VAL A 396 -19.08 6.80 -5.72
N THR A 397 -20.23 7.08 -6.32
CA THR A 397 -21.30 6.11 -6.62
C THR A 397 -21.17 5.45 -7.99
N ARG A 398 -19.99 5.48 -8.63
CA ARG A 398 -19.79 4.73 -9.89
C ARG A 398 -20.01 3.25 -9.67
N ILE A 399 -20.94 2.67 -10.40
CA ILE A 399 -21.24 1.24 -10.31
C ILE A 399 -20.30 0.47 -11.24
N HIS A 400 -19.33 -0.22 -10.67
CA HIS A 400 -18.45 -1.15 -11.38
C HIS A 400 -19.01 -2.56 -11.30
N SER A 401 -18.81 -3.33 -12.35
CA SER A 401 -19.39 -4.68 -12.45
C SER A 401 -18.76 -5.70 -11.49
N ASP A 402 -17.60 -5.39 -10.88
CA ASP A 402 -16.82 -6.30 -10.07
C ASP A 402 -16.80 -5.99 -8.57
N ASN A 403 -17.08 -4.74 -8.14
CA ASN A 403 -16.89 -4.28 -6.75
C ASN A 403 -17.55 -5.20 -5.72
N HIS A 404 -18.83 -5.51 -5.89
CA HIS A 404 -19.65 -6.30 -4.96
C HIS A 404 -19.27 -7.78 -4.93
N LEU A 405 -18.65 -8.30 -5.98
CA LEU A 405 -18.20 -9.70 -6.03
C LEU A 405 -16.96 -9.96 -5.15
N TRP A 406 -16.14 -8.94 -4.89
CA TRP A 406 -15.02 -9.05 -3.95
C TRP A 406 -15.50 -9.26 -2.51
N LEU A 407 -16.66 -8.68 -2.13
CA LEU A 407 -17.25 -8.89 -0.79
C LEU A 407 -17.66 -10.36 -0.57
N VAL A 408 -18.08 -11.06 -1.62
CA VAL A 408 -18.35 -12.51 -1.55
C VAL A 408 -17.06 -13.28 -1.23
N MET A 409 -15.95 -12.91 -1.87
CA MET A 409 -14.65 -13.55 -1.63
C MET A 409 -14.17 -13.32 -0.20
N ASP A 410 -14.31 -12.09 0.32
CA ASP A 410 -13.93 -11.78 1.70
C ASP A 410 -14.75 -12.60 2.71
N ALA A 411 -16.08 -12.58 2.57
CA ALA A 411 -16.98 -13.35 3.46
C ALA A 411 -16.66 -14.85 3.46
N TYR A 412 -16.39 -15.41 2.27
CA TYR A 412 -16.01 -16.81 2.13
C TYR A 412 -14.70 -17.13 2.85
N HIS A 413 -13.65 -16.33 2.61
CA HIS A 413 -12.34 -16.60 3.20
C HIS A 413 -12.28 -16.32 4.71
N ILE A 414 -13.06 -15.37 5.22
CA ILE A 414 -13.22 -15.16 6.66
C ILE A 414 -13.90 -16.39 7.30
N ALA A 415 -15.03 -16.84 6.74
CA ALA A 415 -15.73 -18.02 7.24
C ALA A 415 -14.85 -19.29 7.17
N LEU A 416 -14.06 -19.40 6.09
CA LEU A 416 -13.14 -20.52 5.88
C LEU A 416 -11.98 -20.50 6.90
N GLU A 417 -11.42 -19.33 7.23
CA GLU A 417 -10.38 -19.21 8.26
C GLU A 417 -10.94 -19.51 9.65
N GLU A 418 -12.16 -19.04 9.97
CA GLU A 418 -12.86 -19.40 11.21
C GLU A 418 -13.24 -20.90 11.32
N GLY A 419 -13.54 -21.51 10.17
CA GLY A 419 -13.97 -22.90 10.07
C GLY A 419 -15.45 -23.12 10.31
N ASN A 420 -16.25 -22.05 10.30
CA ASN A 420 -17.70 -22.14 10.45
C ASN A 420 -18.40 -20.98 9.72
N VAL A 421 -19.71 -21.13 9.49
CA VAL A 421 -20.54 -20.14 8.78
C VAL A 421 -21.32 -19.20 9.73
N ALA A 422 -21.14 -19.32 11.04
CA ALA A 422 -21.91 -18.54 12.01
C ALA A 422 -21.66 -17.02 11.88
N TYR A 423 -20.46 -16.63 11.51
CA TYR A 423 -20.12 -15.23 11.23
C TYR A 423 -21.04 -14.59 10.18
N LEU A 424 -21.52 -15.37 9.23
CA LEU A 424 -22.40 -14.87 8.17
C LEU A 424 -23.79 -14.43 8.69
N ASP A 425 -24.15 -14.75 9.93
CA ASP A 425 -25.38 -14.30 10.60
C ASP A 425 -25.23 -12.94 11.27
N THR A 426 -24.03 -12.37 11.28
CA THR A 426 -23.78 -11.01 11.81
C THR A 426 -24.54 -9.97 10.98
N GLN A 427 -25.20 -9.02 11.67
CA GLN A 427 -25.95 -7.93 11.04
C GLN A 427 -25.00 -6.81 10.59
N ALA A 428 -25.20 -6.32 9.37
CA ALA A 428 -24.53 -5.16 8.83
C ALA A 428 -25.53 -4.19 8.19
N PRO A 429 -25.33 -2.87 8.29
CA PRO A 429 -26.22 -1.90 7.64
C PRO A 429 -25.96 -1.83 6.13
N TYR A 430 -27.02 -1.59 5.35
CA TYR A 430 -26.91 -1.17 3.96
C TYR A 430 -26.67 0.34 3.86
N PHE A 431 -26.01 0.78 2.80
CA PHE A 431 -25.71 2.19 2.57
C PHE A 431 -27.00 3.05 2.45
N ASP A 432 -28.01 2.53 1.77
CA ASP A 432 -29.30 3.18 1.52
C ASP A 432 -30.36 2.94 2.62
N GLY A 433 -29.92 2.46 3.79
CA GLY A 433 -30.74 2.23 4.97
C GLY A 433 -31.17 0.79 5.17
N GLY A 434 -31.66 0.50 6.37
CA GLY A 434 -31.94 -0.87 6.79
C GLY A 434 -30.67 -1.67 7.13
N SER A 435 -30.83 -2.94 7.42
CA SER A 435 -29.74 -3.89 7.70
C SER A 435 -30.10 -5.28 7.23
N GLY A 436 -29.10 -6.09 6.97
CA GLY A 436 -29.20 -7.51 6.66
C GLY A 436 -28.06 -8.27 7.29
N THR A 437 -28.15 -9.59 7.32
CA THR A 437 -27.02 -10.43 7.68
C THR A 437 -25.92 -10.34 6.59
N ILE A 438 -24.66 -10.62 6.95
CA ILE A 438 -23.58 -10.75 5.95
C ILE A 438 -24.01 -11.75 4.85
N TRP A 439 -24.72 -12.81 5.22
CA TRP A 439 -25.27 -13.78 4.27
C TRP A 439 -26.21 -13.13 3.26
N GLU A 440 -27.12 -12.26 3.71
CA GLU A 440 -28.03 -11.51 2.83
C GLU A 440 -27.26 -10.54 1.93
N HIS A 441 -26.26 -9.82 2.45
CA HIS A 441 -25.40 -8.93 1.68
C HIS A 441 -24.74 -9.67 0.49
N ILE A 442 -24.08 -10.80 0.75
CA ILE A 442 -23.40 -11.54 -0.32
C ILE A 442 -24.37 -12.22 -1.29
N LYS A 443 -25.57 -12.62 -0.84
CA LYS A 443 -26.64 -13.06 -1.73
C LYS A 443 -27.12 -11.94 -2.66
N GLN A 444 -27.24 -10.71 -2.16
CA GLN A 444 -27.58 -9.56 -2.99
C GLN A 444 -26.51 -9.27 -4.05
N SER A 445 -25.22 -9.47 -3.73
CA SER A 445 -24.14 -9.37 -4.73
C SER A 445 -24.35 -10.31 -5.92
N ILE A 446 -24.77 -11.56 -5.67
CA ILE A 446 -25.09 -12.53 -6.73
C ILE A 446 -26.32 -12.10 -7.53
N ARG A 447 -27.37 -11.64 -6.84
CA ARG A 447 -28.62 -11.18 -7.47
C ARG A 447 -28.39 -9.96 -8.36
N PHE A 448 -27.62 -8.98 -7.87
CA PHE A 448 -27.27 -7.80 -8.66
C PHE A 448 -26.58 -8.18 -9.97
N THR A 449 -25.56 -9.04 -9.93
CA THR A 449 -24.90 -9.51 -11.15
C THR A 449 -25.87 -10.24 -12.07
N THR A 450 -26.72 -11.12 -11.52
CA THR A 450 -27.69 -11.90 -12.31
C THR A 450 -28.74 -11.00 -13.01
N GLN A 451 -29.14 -9.91 -12.37
CA GLN A 451 -30.06 -8.92 -12.91
C GLN A 451 -29.42 -8.01 -13.98
N ASN A 452 -28.10 -7.90 -13.99
CA ASN A 452 -27.31 -7.06 -14.88
C ASN A 452 -26.50 -7.89 -15.89
N MET A 453 -27.14 -8.87 -16.52
CA MET A 453 -26.60 -9.67 -17.64
C MET A 453 -26.87 -9.03 -18.97
N GLY A 454 -25.90 -9.06 -19.88
CA GLY A 454 -26.03 -8.60 -21.23
C GLY A 454 -26.71 -9.62 -22.16
N ALA A 455 -26.89 -9.24 -23.43
CA ALA A 455 -27.59 -10.04 -24.42
C ALA A 455 -26.95 -11.40 -24.72
N HIS A 456 -25.61 -11.50 -24.55
CA HIS A 456 -24.88 -12.75 -24.76
C HIS A 456 -24.82 -13.60 -23.48
N GLY A 457 -25.18 -13.03 -22.33
CA GLY A 457 -25.22 -13.70 -21.03
C GLY A 457 -23.99 -13.57 -20.18
N PHE A 458 -23.07 -12.68 -20.50
CA PHE A 458 -22.03 -12.21 -19.57
C PHE A 458 -22.52 -10.98 -18.79
N PRO A 459 -21.95 -10.68 -17.61
CA PRO A 459 -22.30 -9.46 -16.88
C PRO A 459 -22.04 -8.20 -17.71
N LEU A 460 -22.93 -7.22 -17.62
CA LEU A 460 -22.70 -5.90 -18.19
C LEU A 460 -21.44 -5.26 -17.60
N MET A 461 -20.68 -4.54 -18.43
CA MET A 461 -19.50 -3.79 -18.00
C MET A 461 -19.85 -2.68 -17.01
N LEU A 462 -21.06 -2.12 -17.08
CA LEU A 462 -21.52 -0.96 -16.32
C LEU A 462 -20.57 0.24 -16.51
N SER A 463 -20.14 0.91 -15.43
CA SER A 463 -19.18 2.01 -15.56
C SER A 463 -17.79 1.53 -15.99
N SER A 464 -17.38 0.36 -15.54
CA SER A 464 -16.17 -0.40 -15.90
C SER A 464 -16.18 -1.72 -15.13
N ASP A 465 -15.25 -2.60 -15.43
CA ASP A 465 -14.86 -3.70 -14.53
C ASP A 465 -13.56 -3.33 -13.81
N TRP A 466 -12.78 -4.32 -13.34
CA TRP A 466 -11.49 -4.11 -12.68
C TRP A 466 -10.47 -3.33 -13.54
N ASN A 467 -10.62 -3.34 -14.87
CA ASN A 467 -9.84 -2.52 -15.77
C ASN A 467 -10.51 -1.15 -15.97
N ASP A 468 -10.15 -0.18 -15.15
CA ASP A 468 -10.74 1.16 -15.15
C ASP A 468 -10.74 1.84 -16.54
N MET A 469 -9.74 1.54 -17.38
CA MET A 469 -9.68 2.10 -18.73
C MET A 469 -10.82 1.68 -19.65
N LEU A 470 -11.55 0.59 -19.33
CA LEU A 470 -12.64 0.08 -20.16
C LEU A 470 -14.00 0.81 -19.93
N TYR A 471 -13.97 1.99 -19.30
CA TYR A 471 -15.17 2.78 -18.99
C TYR A 471 -16.02 3.18 -20.21
N LYS A 472 -15.51 2.99 -21.43
CA LYS A 472 -16.22 3.30 -22.66
C LYS A 472 -16.95 2.11 -23.29
N VAL A 473 -16.70 0.89 -22.83
CA VAL A 473 -17.24 -0.33 -23.42
C VAL A 473 -18.77 -0.42 -23.30
N CYS A 474 -19.34 0.13 -22.22
CA CYS A 474 -20.78 0.03 -21.91
C CYS A 474 -21.45 1.41 -21.76
N ARG A 475 -21.13 2.38 -22.61
CA ARG A 475 -21.75 3.72 -22.57
C ARG A 475 -23.23 3.72 -22.95
N LYS A 476 -23.67 2.77 -23.78
CA LYS A 476 -25.05 2.58 -24.18
C LYS A 476 -25.77 1.51 -23.35
N GLY A 477 -25.10 1.02 -22.27
CA GLY A 477 -25.66 0.04 -21.36
C GLY A 477 -25.76 -1.39 -21.89
N LYS A 478 -25.00 -1.76 -22.95
CA LYS A 478 -25.06 -3.08 -23.59
C LYS A 478 -23.74 -3.85 -23.52
N GLY A 479 -22.62 -3.17 -23.33
CA GLY A 479 -21.30 -3.81 -23.32
C GLY A 479 -21.14 -4.81 -22.18
N GLU A 480 -20.49 -5.93 -22.44
CA GLU A 480 -20.38 -7.06 -21.52
C GLU A 480 -18.91 -7.36 -21.15
N SER A 481 -18.68 -7.71 -19.88
CA SER A 481 -17.37 -8.13 -19.39
C SER A 481 -17.27 -9.65 -19.29
N ILE A 482 -16.46 -10.26 -20.15
CA ILE A 482 -16.15 -11.69 -20.08
C ILE A 482 -15.34 -11.96 -18.81
N TRP A 483 -14.43 -11.04 -18.43
CA TRP A 483 -13.63 -11.16 -17.22
C TRP A 483 -14.50 -11.13 -15.95
N THR A 484 -15.48 -10.21 -15.84
CA THR A 484 -16.42 -10.22 -14.70
C THR A 484 -17.25 -11.50 -14.67
N GLY A 485 -17.58 -12.09 -15.85
CA GLY A 485 -18.20 -13.42 -15.90
C GLY A 485 -17.35 -14.52 -15.26
N MET A 486 -16.01 -14.43 -15.40
CA MET A 486 -15.09 -15.35 -14.75
C MET A 486 -15.00 -15.11 -13.23
N GLN A 487 -14.98 -13.86 -12.79
CA GLN A 487 -15.02 -13.50 -11.37
C GLN A 487 -16.34 -13.93 -10.74
N PHE A 488 -17.46 -13.70 -11.41
CA PHE A 488 -18.77 -14.16 -10.99
C PHE A 488 -18.84 -15.68 -10.79
N ALA A 489 -18.20 -16.43 -11.69
CA ALA A 489 -18.12 -17.89 -11.53
C ALA A 489 -17.32 -18.33 -10.30
N VAL A 490 -16.25 -17.61 -9.92
CA VAL A 490 -15.56 -17.84 -8.66
C VAL A 490 -16.49 -17.59 -7.48
N ALA A 491 -17.19 -16.44 -7.48
CA ALA A 491 -18.17 -16.10 -6.45
C ALA A 491 -19.30 -17.14 -6.34
N LEU A 492 -19.83 -17.62 -7.48
CA LEU A 492 -20.88 -18.65 -7.50
C LEU A 492 -20.42 -19.97 -6.85
N ARG A 493 -19.19 -20.42 -7.08
CA ARG A 493 -18.66 -21.62 -6.44
C ARG A 493 -18.54 -21.46 -4.92
N MET A 494 -18.06 -20.29 -4.48
CA MET A 494 -17.97 -19.96 -3.06
C MET A 494 -19.37 -19.91 -2.42
N MET A 495 -20.33 -19.26 -3.09
CA MET A 495 -21.71 -19.17 -2.59
C MET A 495 -22.43 -20.51 -2.59
N GLN A 496 -22.18 -21.38 -3.58
CA GLN A 496 -22.72 -22.76 -3.56
C GLN A 496 -22.25 -23.49 -2.29
N GLU A 497 -20.96 -23.48 -2.00
CA GLU A 497 -20.40 -24.16 -0.83
C GLU A 497 -20.92 -23.57 0.50
N LEU A 498 -21.00 -22.24 0.59
CA LEU A 498 -21.59 -21.58 1.75
C LEU A 498 -23.08 -21.92 1.93
N ALA A 499 -23.85 -21.95 0.84
CA ALA A 499 -25.28 -22.30 0.86
C ALA A 499 -25.52 -23.74 1.31
N GLU A 500 -24.71 -24.68 0.85
CA GLU A 500 -24.76 -26.09 1.30
C GLU A 500 -24.51 -26.16 2.83
N ARG A 501 -23.54 -25.42 3.37
CA ARG A 501 -23.24 -25.37 4.80
C ARG A 501 -24.27 -24.61 5.63
N LYS A 502 -24.95 -23.63 5.04
CA LYS A 502 -26.07 -22.90 5.66
C LYS A 502 -27.37 -23.68 5.62
N GLY A 503 -27.45 -24.81 4.90
CA GLY A 503 -28.65 -25.59 4.74
C GLY A 503 -29.67 -24.96 3.78
N GLU A 504 -29.21 -24.20 2.78
CA GLU A 504 -30.03 -23.60 1.71
C GLU A 504 -29.78 -24.30 0.35
N PRO A 505 -30.22 -25.55 0.17
CA PRO A 505 -29.91 -26.36 -1.02
C PRO A 505 -30.49 -25.77 -2.33
N GLU A 506 -31.61 -25.06 -2.25
CA GLU A 506 -32.21 -24.42 -3.43
C GLU A 506 -31.34 -23.32 -3.99
N PHE A 507 -30.75 -22.49 -3.11
CA PHE A 507 -29.81 -21.44 -3.53
C PHE A 507 -28.47 -22.04 -3.99
N ALA A 508 -28.02 -23.14 -3.40
CA ALA A 508 -26.83 -23.87 -3.86
C ALA A 508 -27.01 -24.37 -5.31
N GLU A 509 -28.18 -24.96 -5.65
CA GLU A 509 -28.49 -25.42 -7.00
C GLU A 509 -28.64 -24.22 -7.98
N GLU A 510 -29.20 -23.07 -7.55
CA GLU A 510 -29.23 -21.85 -8.35
C GLU A 510 -27.79 -21.40 -8.71
N CYS A 511 -26.89 -21.31 -7.75
CA CYS A 511 -25.48 -20.95 -7.98
C CYS A 511 -24.81 -21.92 -8.95
N LYS A 512 -25.04 -23.21 -8.80
CA LYS A 512 -24.51 -24.26 -9.67
C LYS A 512 -25.04 -24.15 -11.11
N ALA A 513 -26.31 -23.84 -11.29
CA ALA A 513 -26.90 -23.63 -12.60
C ALA A 513 -26.33 -22.39 -13.30
N LEU A 514 -26.17 -21.28 -12.56
CA LEU A 514 -25.56 -20.06 -13.07
C LEU A 514 -24.08 -20.29 -13.44
N TYR A 515 -23.33 -21.03 -12.62
CA TYR A 515 -21.96 -21.43 -12.94
C TYR A 515 -21.88 -22.24 -14.23
N ALA A 516 -22.73 -23.26 -14.38
CA ALA A 516 -22.76 -24.08 -15.58
C ALA A 516 -23.06 -23.26 -16.84
N ARG A 517 -23.93 -22.25 -16.73
CA ARG A 517 -24.24 -21.31 -17.84
C ARG A 517 -23.01 -20.50 -18.22
N GLN A 518 -22.29 -19.89 -17.24
CA GLN A 518 -21.05 -19.14 -17.49
C GLN A 518 -19.97 -20.05 -18.11
N GLN A 519 -19.90 -21.31 -17.64
CA GLN A 519 -18.96 -22.29 -18.18
C GLN A 519 -19.24 -22.61 -19.66
N ALA A 520 -20.48 -22.80 -20.02
CA ALA A 520 -20.87 -23.05 -21.42
C ALA A 520 -20.51 -21.87 -22.32
N LEU A 521 -20.81 -20.63 -21.87
CA LEU A 521 -20.48 -19.40 -22.61
C LEU A 521 -18.98 -19.22 -22.76
N CYS A 522 -18.25 -19.47 -21.71
CA CYS A 522 -16.79 -19.30 -21.70
C CYS A 522 -16.10 -20.29 -22.66
N ARG A 523 -16.54 -21.54 -22.67
CA ARG A 523 -16.00 -22.61 -23.54
C ARG A 523 -16.30 -22.42 -25.02
N THR A 524 -17.32 -21.67 -25.34
CA THR A 524 -17.80 -21.44 -26.75
C THR A 524 -17.58 -20.00 -27.18
N LEU A 525 -18.38 -19.07 -26.67
CA LEU A 525 -18.40 -17.69 -27.14
C LEU A 525 -17.18 -16.87 -26.73
N ALA A 526 -16.63 -17.08 -25.53
CA ALA A 526 -15.41 -16.39 -25.12
C ALA A 526 -14.12 -17.00 -25.69
N TRP A 527 -14.14 -18.28 -26.08
CA TRP A 527 -12.98 -18.97 -26.63
C TRP A 527 -12.72 -18.55 -28.08
N ASP A 528 -11.49 -18.14 -28.40
CA ASP A 528 -11.09 -17.67 -29.73
C ASP A 528 -10.00 -18.55 -30.39
N GLY A 529 -10.05 -19.85 -30.10
CA GLY A 529 -9.12 -20.83 -30.69
C GLY A 529 -7.81 -21.00 -29.95
N ALA A 530 -7.18 -19.94 -29.48
CA ALA A 530 -5.91 -19.96 -28.75
C ALA A 530 -5.94 -19.28 -27.39
N TRP A 531 -6.92 -18.41 -27.13
CA TRP A 531 -7.10 -17.69 -25.88
C TRP A 531 -8.55 -17.24 -25.69
N PHE A 532 -8.87 -16.65 -24.51
CA PHE A 532 -10.19 -16.12 -24.19
C PHE A 532 -10.26 -14.62 -24.50
N ARG A 533 -11.34 -14.21 -25.18
CA ARG A 533 -11.69 -12.81 -25.47
C ARG A 533 -11.88 -12.02 -24.19
N ARG A 534 -11.75 -10.67 -24.27
CA ARG A 534 -11.77 -9.80 -23.08
C ARG A 534 -13.15 -9.26 -22.74
N CYS A 535 -13.86 -8.72 -23.73
CA CYS A 535 -15.18 -8.11 -23.54
C CYS A 535 -15.91 -7.97 -24.88
N ILE A 536 -17.19 -7.59 -24.80
CA ILE A 536 -18.05 -7.29 -25.94
C ILE A 536 -18.46 -5.82 -25.80
N THR A 537 -18.30 -5.01 -26.85
CA THR A 537 -18.68 -3.59 -26.83
C THR A 537 -20.19 -3.40 -26.99
N ASP A 538 -20.67 -2.18 -26.75
CA ASP A 538 -22.07 -1.79 -27.00
C ASP A 538 -22.57 -2.12 -28.44
N GLU A 539 -21.67 -2.18 -29.40
CA GLU A 539 -21.90 -2.50 -30.81
C GLU A 539 -21.79 -3.99 -31.12
N GLY A 540 -21.55 -4.85 -30.12
CA GLY A 540 -21.38 -6.29 -30.26
C GLY A 540 -20.02 -6.73 -30.81
N ARG A 541 -18.99 -5.85 -30.80
CA ARG A 541 -17.63 -6.17 -31.19
C ARG A 541 -16.91 -6.90 -30.06
N PHE A 542 -16.24 -7.99 -30.40
CA PHE A 542 -15.40 -8.74 -29.46
C PHE A 542 -14.00 -8.14 -29.38
N ILE A 543 -13.63 -7.60 -28.22
CA ILE A 543 -12.27 -7.15 -27.92
C ILE A 543 -11.49 -8.32 -27.31
N GLY A 544 -10.21 -8.41 -27.65
CA GLY A 544 -9.35 -9.53 -27.22
C GLY A 544 -9.45 -10.73 -28.15
N SER A 545 -9.77 -10.53 -29.42
CA SER A 545 -9.88 -11.55 -30.45
C SER A 545 -8.66 -11.52 -31.40
N GLU A 546 -8.32 -12.67 -31.98
CA GLU A 546 -7.28 -12.79 -33.03
C GLU A 546 -7.59 -11.91 -34.25
N SER A 547 -8.87 -11.69 -34.54
CA SER A 547 -9.33 -10.84 -35.65
C SER A 547 -9.03 -9.34 -35.43
N GLU A 548 -8.76 -8.92 -34.20
CA GLU A 548 -8.49 -7.52 -33.87
C GLU A 548 -7.05 -7.12 -34.31
N PRO A 549 -6.85 -5.89 -34.84
CA PRO A 549 -5.51 -5.43 -35.21
C PRO A 549 -4.64 -5.08 -34.00
N GLN A 550 -5.25 -4.72 -32.87
CA GLN A 550 -4.63 -4.37 -31.59
C GLN A 550 -5.37 -5.05 -30.45
N ALA A 551 -4.75 -5.09 -29.27
CA ALA A 551 -5.36 -5.68 -28.09
C ALA A 551 -5.91 -7.10 -28.31
N LYS A 552 -5.20 -7.93 -29.08
CA LYS A 552 -5.61 -9.29 -29.45
C LYS A 552 -5.72 -10.20 -28.23
N ILE A 553 -4.72 -10.14 -27.35
CA ILE A 553 -4.66 -10.98 -26.15
C ILE A 553 -4.53 -10.11 -24.89
N TRP A 554 -5.32 -10.43 -23.86
CA TRP A 554 -5.35 -9.79 -22.57
C TRP A 554 -5.01 -10.80 -21.46
N LEU A 555 -4.12 -10.45 -20.56
CA LEU A 555 -3.67 -11.33 -19.47
C LEU A 555 -4.82 -11.77 -18.56
N ASN A 556 -5.70 -10.84 -18.20
CA ASN A 556 -6.74 -11.03 -17.19
C ASN A 556 -7.65 -12.22 -17.48
N THR A 557 -8.18 -12.34 -18.69
CA THR A 557 -9.10 -13.43 -19.05
C THR A 557 -8.41 -14.79 -19.14
N GLN A 558 -7.11 -14.84 -19.46
CA GLN A 558 -6.39 -16.11 -19.53
C GLN A 558 -6.17 -16.68 -18.13
N SER A 559 -5.63 -15.87 -17.21
CA SER A 559 -5.42 -16.28 -15.83
C SER A 559 -6.75 -16.60 -15.12
N TRP A 560 -7.77 -15.76 -15.26
CA TRP A 560 -9.05 -15.97 -14.61
C TRP A 560 -9.89 -17.13 -15.20
N ALA A 561 -9.67 -17.53 -16.44
CA ALA A 561 -10.25 -18.77 -16.96
C ALA A 561 -9.76 -20.02 -16.20
N VAL A 562 -8.50 -19.98 -15.73
CA VAL A 562 -7.95 -21.03 -14.86
C VAL A 562 -8.50 -20.91 -13.44
N LEU A 563 -8.45 -19.72 -12.82
CA LEU A 563 -8.91 -19.48 -11.45
C LEU A 563 -10.38 -19.84 -11.27
N SER A 564 -11.22 -19.50 -12.26
CA SER A 564 -12.65 -19.81 -12.25
C SER A 564 -13.00 -21.26 -12.63
N GLY A 565 -12.10 -21.98 -13.31
CA GLY A 565 -12.36 -23.30 -13.85
C GLY A 565 -13.32 -23.35 -15.01
N LEU A 566 -13.59 -22.20 -15.68
CA LEU A 566 -14.61 -22.13 -16.74
C LEU A 566 -14.18 -22.75 -18.07
N GLY A 567 -12.91 -22.61 -18.46
CA GLY A 567 -12.36 -23.28 -19.63
C GLY A 567 -12.20 -24.78 -19.42
N THR A 568 -12.12 -25.57 -20.51
CA THR A 568 -11.61 -26.95 -20.39
C THR A 568 -10.14 -26.93 -19.97
N GLN A 569 -9.63 -28.05 -19.47
CA GLN A 569 -8.21 -28.14 -19.12
C GLN A 569 -7.30 -27.82 -20.30
N GLU A 570 -7.68 -28.25 -21.51
CA GLU A 570 -6.94 -27.95 -22.73
C GLU A 570 -6.95 -26.47 -23.08
N GLN A 571 -8.14 -25.83 -23.04
CA GLN A 571 -8.29 -24.39 -23.26
C GLN A 571 -7.48 -23.56 -22.25
N GLN A 572 -7.53 -23.93 -20.97
CA GLN A 572 -6.75 -23.26 -19.91
C GLN A 572 -5.26 -23.37 -20.15
N ARG A 573 -4.77 -24.57 -20.49
CA ARG A 573 -3.35 -24.79 -20.83
C ARG A 573 -2.93 -24.03 -22.07
N GLN A 574 -3.75 -24.05 -23.12
CA GLN A 574 -3.49 -23.31 -24.35
C GLN A 574 -3.47 -21.80 -24.11
N ALA A 575 -4.44 -21.27 -23.36
CA ALA A 575 -4.50 -19.84 -23.03
C ALA A 575 -3.22 -19.38 -22.30
N MET A 576 -2.76 -20.16 -21.30
CA MET A 576 -1.51 -19.84 -20.59
C MET A 576 -0.25 -20.07 -21.44
N ASN A 577 -0.28 -20.96 -22.46
CA ASN A 577 0.80 -21.03 -23.47
C ASN A 577 0.82 -19.76 -24.33
N SER A 578 -0.34 -19.26 -24.72
CA SER A 578 -0.46 -17.99 -25.47
C SER A 578 0.02 -16.79 -24.64
N VAL A 579 -0.22 -16.78 -23.32
CA VAL A 579 0.35 -15.78 -22.41
C VAL A 579 1.87 -15.82 -22.48
N LYS A 580 2.46 -17.00 -22.38
CA LYS A 580 3.93 -17.17 -22.47
C LYS A 580 4.50 -16.73 -23.82
N GLU A 581 3.79 -16.99 -24.91
CA GLU A 581 4.23 -16.66 -26.26
C GLU A 581 4.14 -15.15 -26.57
N TYR A 582 3.03 -14.51 -26.21
CA TYR A 582 2.73 -13.13 -26.65
C TYR A 582 2.94 -12.07 -25.60
N LEU A 583 2.88 -12.41 -24.30
CA LEU A 583 2.85 -11.43 -23.22
C LEU A 583 4.11 -11.47 -22.34
N ASP A 584 4.86 -12.56 -22.31
CA ASP A 584 6.02 -12.73 -21.43
C ASP A 584 7.18 -11.77 -21.82
N THR A 585 7.84 -11.22 -20.83
CA THR A 585 9.04 -10.37 -20.96
C THR A 585 10.04 -10.68 -19.85
N ASP A 586 11.23 -10.09 -19.90
CA ASP A 586 12.24 -10.25 -18.84
C ASP A 586 11.85 -9.61 -17.50
N LEU A 587 10.85 -8.71 -17.49
CA LEU A 587 10.43 -7.95 -16.32
C LEU A 587 9.00 -8.26 -15.85
N GLY A 588 8.37 -9.30 -16.41
CA GLY A 588 7.02 -9.72 -16.12
C GLY A 588 6.16 -9.85 -17.37
N ILE A 589 4.89 -10.10 -17.17
CA ILE A 589 3.92 -10.37 -18.24
C ILE A 589 3.21 -9.07 -18.59
N LYS A 590 3.25 -8.68 -19.89
CA LYS A 590 2.45 -7.53 -20.38
C LYS A 590 0.96 -7.79 -20.18
N LYS A 591 0.23 -6.74 -19.85
CA LYS A 591 -1.22 -6.84 -19.66
C LYS A 591 -1.97 -7.10 -20.98
N ILE A 592 -1.50 -6.53 -22.08
CA ILE A 592 -2.14 -6.54 -23.40
C ILE A 592 -1.10 -6.64 -24.50
N HIS A 593 -1.41 -7.32 -25.60
CA HIS A 593 -0.60 -7.32 -26.82
C HIS A 593 -1.45 -7.43 -28.10
N PRO A 594 -1.13 -6.69 -29.18
CA PRO A 594 -0.31 -5.46 -29.20
C PRO A 594 -0.97 -4.34 -28.38
N ALA A 595 -0.19 -3.40 -27.84
CA ALA A 595 -0.73 -2.24 -27.14
C ALA A 595 -1.54 -1.36 -28.09
N MET A 596 -2.59 -0.73 -27.54
CA MET A 596 -3.53 0.07 -28.30
C MET A 596 -3.03 1.48 -28.59
N THR A 597 -3.42 2.03 -29.73
CA THR A 597 -3.39 3.48 -29.95
C THR A 597 -4.57 4.16 -29.24
N THR A 598 -4.42 5.44 -28.95
CA THR A 598 -5.47 6.20 -28.23
C THR A 598 -6.75 6.48 -29.03
N ASP A 599 -6.78 6.04 -30.28
CA ASP A 599 -7.92 6.09 -31.18
C ASP A 599 -8.48 4.71 -31.55
N TYR A 600 -8.05 3.64 -30.87
CA TYR A 600 -8.52 2.28 -31.13
C TYR A 600 -9.72 1.92 -30.23
N PRO A 601 -10.76 1.25 -30.73
CA PRO A 601 -11.00 0.82 -32.14
C PRO A 601 -11.42 1.96 -33.08
N THR A 602 -11.98 3.04 -32.57
CA THR A 602 -12.22 4.30 -33.27
C THR A 602 -11.92 5.47 -32.33
N LYS A 603 -11.86 6.69 -32.84
CA LYS A 603 -11.63 7.88 -32.02
C LYS A 603 -12.75 8.13 -31.00
N GLU A 604 -13.97 7.79 -31.36
CA GLU A 604 -15.16 7.93 -30.51
C GLU A 604 -15.27 6.84 -29.46
N GLU A 605 -14.84 5.61 -29.80
CA GLU A 605 -14.97 4.41 -28.99
C GLU A 605 -13.62 3.95 -28.40
N ASN A 606 -12.62 4.84 -28.36
CA ASN A 606 -11.28 4.48 -27.89
C ASN A 606 -11.31 3.86 -26.49
N LEU A 607 -10.54 2.77 -26.34
CA LEU A 607 -10.50 1.95 -25.11
C LEU A 607 -9.40 2.34 -24.15
N THR A 608 -8.54 3.30 -24.48
CA THR A 608 -7.46 3.71 -23.61
C THR A 608 -7.14 5.19 -23.75
N CYS A 609 -6.71 5.80 -22.64
CA CYS A 609 -6.07 7.12 -22.61
C CYS A 609 -4.54 7.01 -22.41
N TYR A 610 -4.01 5.80 -22.22
CA TYR A 610 -2.60 5.57 -21.96
C TYR A 610 -1.81 5.39 -23.26
N ASN A 611 -0.59 5.93 -23.29
CA ASN A 611 0.38 5.62 -24.33
C ASN A 611 0.74 4.13 -24.32
N LYS A 612 1.24 3.62 -25.46
CA LYS A 612 1.69 2.24 -25.57
C LYS A 612 2.76 1.91 -24.54
N GLY A 613 2.63 0.77 -23.90
CA GLY A 613 3.54 0.30 -22.87
C GLY A 613 3.38 1.00 -21.51
N CYS A 614 2.36 1.86 -21.32
CA CYS A 614 2.13 2.61 -20.08
C CYS A 614 0.82 2.20 -19.39
N GLY A 615 0.79 2.27 -18.05
CA GLY A 615 -0.42 2.02 -17.26
C GLY A 615 -1.06 0.68 -17.60
N GLU A 616 -2.34 0.67 -17.96
CA GLU A 616 -3.05 -0.55 -18.35
C GLU A 616 -2.82 -0.97 -19.81
N ASN A 617 -2.14 -0.15 -20.62
CA ASN A 617 -2.01 -0.36 -22.06
C ASN A 617 -0.66 -0.98 -22.46
N GLY A 618 -0.49 -2.29 -22.24
CA GLY A 618 0.70 -3.04 -22.65
C GLY A 618 1.89 -2.90 -21.71
N SER A 619 1.74 -2.31 -20.53
CA SER A 619 2.73 -2.40 -19.46
C SER A 619 2.73 -3.78 -18.79
N VAL A 620 3.76 -4.09 -18.04
CA VAL A 620 3.73 -5.14 -17.03
C VAL A 620 2.93 -4.60 -15.85
N PHE A 621 1.64 -4.92 -15.81
CA PHE A 621 0.75 -4.53 -14.73
C PHE A 621 0.87 -5.56 -13.61
N CYS A 622 1.67 -5.24 -12.57
CA CYS A 622 2.16 -6.22 -11.60
C CYS A 622 1.03 -6.96 -10.88
N HIS A 623 -0.08 -6.29 -10.55
CA HIS A 623 -1.23 -6.93 -9.92
C HIS A 623 -1.83 -8.05 -10.81
N ALA A 624 -2.04 -7.80 -12.11
CA ALA A 624 -2.58 -8.82 -13.02
C ALA A 624 -1.62 -10.02 -13.20
N ASN A 625 -0.32 -9.79 -13.08
CA ASN A 625 0.68 -10.86 -13.14
C ASN A 625 0.53 -11.88 -12.01
N THR A 626 0.09 -11.45 -10.83
CA THR A 626 -0.08 -12.35 -9.68
C THR A 626 -1.10 -13.45 -9.95
N TRP A 627 -2.15 -13.13 -10.69
CA TRP A 627 -3.15 -14.12 -11.08
C TRP A 627 -2.61 -15.12 -12.12
N ALA A 628 -1.65 -14.72 -12.95
CA ALA A 628 -0.97 -15.65 -13.84
C ALA A 628 -0.06 -16.62 -13.06
N ILE A 629 0.61 -16.15 -12.01
CA ILE A 629 1.38 -17.00 -11.09
C ILE A 629 0.46 -18.06 -10.48
N ILE A 630 -0.70 -17.62 -9.95
CA ILE A 630 -1.70 -18.52 -9.37
C ILE A 630 -2.20 -19.53 -10.42
N ALA A 631 -2.51 -19.07 -11.64
CA ALA A 631 -2.96 -19.92 -12.72
C ALA A 631 -1.92 -21.01 -13.08
N GLU A 632 -0.65 -20.66 -13.16
CA GLU A 632 0.42 -21.63 -13.43
C GLU A 632 0.57 -22.63 -12.27
N CYS A 633 0.40 -22.19 -11.02
CA CYS A 633 0.36 -23.11 -9.87
C CYS A 633 -0.80 -24.10 -9.95
N MET A 634 -2.00 -23.62 -10.31
CA MET A 634 -3.19 -24.47 -10.47
C MET A 634 -3.04 -25.46 -11.65
N LEU A 635 -2.33 -25.08 -12.68
CA LEU A 635 -2.00 -25.94 -13.82
C LEU A 635 -0.81 -26.88 -13.54
N LYS A 636 -0.21 -26.80 -12.33
CA LYS A 636 0.96 -27.58 -11.92
C LYS A 636 2.17 -27.40 -12.84
N ARG A 637 2.52 -26.15 -13.10
CA ARG A 637 3.67 -25.71 -13.91
C ARG A 637 4.66 -24.93 -13.04
N PRO A 638 5.42 -25.57 -12.14
CA PRO A 638 6.22 -24.87 -11.13
C PRO A 638 7.27 -23.93 -11.71
N GLU A 639 7.92 -24.30 -12.82
CA GLU A 639 8.96 -23.48 -13.44
C GLU A 639 8.39 -22.14 -13.97
N ASN A 640 7.20 -22.17 -14.62
CA ASN A 640 6.56 -20.96 -15.10
C ASN A 640 6.05 -20.10 -13.92
N ALA A 641 5.39 -20.72 -12.94
CA ALA A 641 4.89 -20.04 -11.75
C ALA A 641 6.00 -19.31 -11.01
N TRP A 642 7.13 -20.01 -10.79
CA TRP A 642 8.30 -19.44 -10.14
C TRP A 642 8.96 -18.32 -10.98
N LYS A 643 9.13 -18.53 -12.29
CA LYS A 643 9.65 -17.50 -13.17
C LYS A 643 8.86 -16.21 -13.03
N TYR A 644 7.52 -16.28 -13.13
CA TYR A 644 6.65 -15.12 -13.08
C TYR A 644 6.61 -14.46 -11.68
N TYR A 645 6.75 -15.24 -10.63
CA TYR A 645 6.88 -14.73 -9.27
C TYR A 645 8.23 -14.02 -9.07
N HIS A 646 9.33 -14.70 -9.39
CA HIS A 646 10.69 -14.25 -9.11
C HIS A 646 11.03 -12.97 -9.88
N GLN A 647 10.61 -12.86 -11.16
CA GLN A 647 10.92 -11.68 -11.98
C GLN A 647 10.19 -10.40 -11.50
N LEU A 648 9.13 -10.52 -10.70
CA LEU A 648 8.42 -9.39 -10.09
C LEU A 648 8.97 -8.98 -8.72
N LEU A 649 9.86 -9.77 -8.10
CA LEU A 649 10.52 -9.36 -6.86
C LEU A 649 11.22 -8.01 -7.08
N PRO A 650 10.97 -6.98 -6.25
CA PRO A 650 11.45 -5.62 -6.53
C PRO A 650 12.97 -5.54 -6.73
N MET A 651 13.74 -6.26 -5.90
CA MET A 651 15.20 -6.32 -6.03
C MET A 651 15.67 -7.01 -7.32
N ILE A 652 14.93 -8.01 -7.80
CA ILE A 652 15.24 -8.73 -9.04
C ILE A 652 14.86 -7.89 -10.26
N ALA A 653 13.66 -7.29 -10.24
CA ALA A 653 13.21 -6.39 -11.30
C ALA A 653 14.14 -5.18 -11.45
N GLN A 654 14.56 -4.57 -10.32
CA GLN A 654 15.52 -3.49 -10.33
C GLN A 654 16.90 -3.91 -10.87
N LYS A 655 17.38 -5.09 -10.49
CA LYS A 655 18.65 -5.64 -11.00
C LYS A 655 18.58 -5.90 -12.52
N THR A 656 17.45 -6.42 -12.99
CA THR A 656 17.23 -6.74 -14.42
C THR A 656 17.14 -5.47 -15.27
N ALA A 657 16.35 -4.48 -14.85
CA ALA A 657 16.18 -3.22 -15.58
C ALA A 657 17.36 -2.25 -15.39
N GLY A 658 18.12 -2.39 -14.29
CA GLY A 658 19.10 -1.41 -13.80
C GLY A 658 18.44 -0.35 -12.92
N ALA A 659 19.08 0.01 -11.79
CA ALA A 659 18.50 0.91 -10.77
C ALA A 659 18.08 2.28 -11.34
N GLU A 660 18.89 2.88 -12.22
CA GLU A 660 18.62 4.17 -12.86
C GLU A 660 17.43 4.12 -13.85
N ARG A 661 17.11 2.95 -14.39
CA ARG A 661 15.98 2.72 -15.28
C ARG A 661 14.71 2.36 -14.46
N TYR A 662 14.85 1.44 -13.52
CA TYR A 662 13.74 0.99 -12.67
C TYR A 662 13.21 2.09 -11.78
N LYS A 663 14.09 2.85 -11.15
CA LYS A 663 13.88 4.01 -10.28
C LYS A 663 13.20 3.72 -8.94
N ALA A 664 12.16 2.90 -8.90
CA ALA A 664 11.41 2.60 -7.68
C ALA A 664 12.26 1.84 -6.64
N GLU A 665 11.74 1.77 -5.43
CA GLU A 665 12.34 1.08 -4.29
C GLU A 665 12.55 -0.41 -4.56
N PRO A 666 13.68 -1.02 -4.16
CA PRO A 666 13.95 -2.44 -4.34
C PRO A 666 13.33 -3.35 -3.27
N TYR A 667 12.56 -2.81 -2.34
CA TYR A 667 12.00 -3.52 -1.19
C TYR A 667 10.47 -3.53 -1.14
N VAL A 668 9.79 -2.88 -2.11
CA VAL A 668 8.33 -2.85 -2.21
C VAL A 668 7.88 -3.00 -3.66
N TYR A 669 6.75 -3.64 -3.86
CA TYR A 669 6.17 -3.83 -5.18
C TYR A 669 5.64 -2.52 -5.77
N SER A 670 5.79 -2.40 -7.08
CA SER A 670 5.18 -1.35 -7.90
C SER A 670 3.86 -1.81 -8.49
N SER A 671 3.01 -0.85 -8.85
CA SER A 671 1.75 -1.10 -9.57
C SER A 671 2.00 -1.61 -10.99
N ASN A 672 2.96 -0.99 -11.68
CA ASN A 672 3.32 -1.38 -13.04
C ASN A 672 4.78 -1.04 -13.37
N ILE A 673 5.32 -1.76 -14.36
CA ILE A 673 6.61 -1.50 -15.00
C ILE A 673 6.29 -1.21 -16.47
N PHE A 674 6.85 -0.15 -17.03
CA PHE A 674 6.62 0.21 -18.45
C PHE A 674 7.01 -0.95 -19.36
N GLY A 675 6.15 -1.24 -20.33
CA GLY A 675 6.31 -2.38 -21.23
C GLY A 675 7.23 -2.10 -22.41
N PRO A 676 7.57 -3.15 -23.21
CA PRO A 676 8.52 -3.05 -24.33
C PRO A 676 8.11 -2.07 -25.43
N GLU A 677 6.83 -1.72 -25.54
CA GLU A 677 6.34 -0.76 -26.54
C GLU A 677 6.52 0.71 -26.10
N SER A 678 7.05 0.94 -24.88
CA SER A 678 7.46 2.25 -24.39
C SER A 678 8.97 2.45 -24.55
N ASP A 679 9.40 3.67 -24.89
CA ASP A 679 10.81 4.11 -24.88
C ASP A 679 11.44 4.04 -23.49
N LYS A 680 10.61 3.93 -22.44
CA LYS A 680 11.00 3.80 -21.04
C LYS A 680 10.81 2.37 -20.50
N PHE A 681 10.89 1.35 -21.34
CA PHE A 681 10.78 -0.03 -20.88
C PHE A 681 11.65 -0.30 -19.66
N GLY A 682 11.07 -0.86 -18.61
CA GLY A 682 11.72 -1.14 -17.34
C GLY A 682 11.57 -0.06 -16.27
N LEU A 683 10.96 1.11 -16.58
CA LEU A 683 10.61 2.12 -15.57
C LEU A 683 9.44 1.61 -14.72
N ALA A 684 9.68 1.43 -13.43
CA ALA A 684 8.62 1.12 -12.47
C ALA A 684 7.89 2.39 -12.02
N ASN A 685 6.59 2.26 -11.76
CA ASN A 685 5.73 3.40 -11.39
C ASN A 685 4.75 3.00 -10.29
N VAL A 686 4.40 3.97 -9.45
CA VAL A 686 3.46 3.82 -8.32
C VAL A 686 3.85 2.66 -7.40
N SER A 687 4.91 2.83 -6.65
CA SER A 687 5.32 1.90 -5.60
C SER A 687 4.45 2.06 -4.32
N TRP A 688 4.55 1.14 -3.40
CA TRP A 688 3.85 1.06 -2.12
C TRP A 688 2.35 0.73 -2.25
N LEU A 689 1.50 1.68 -2.61
CA LEU A 689 0.05 1.55 -2.53
C LEU A 689 -0.51 0.85 -3.78
N THR A 690 -0.40 -0.46 -3.81
CA THR A 690 -0.83 -1.31 -4.92
C THR A 690 -1.33 -2.68 -4.44
N GLY A 691 -2.42 -3.17 -5.01
CA GLY A 691 -2.93 -4.52 -4.76
C GLY A 691 -1.98 -5.65 -5.17
N THR A 692 -0.88 -5.31 -5.88
CA THR A 692 0.20 -6.26 -6.17
C THR A 692 0.71 -6.92 -4.89
N ALA A 693 0.90 -6.15 -3.81
CA ALA A 693 1.45 -6.68 -2.55
C ALA A 693 0.56 -7.78 -1.96
N ALA A 694 -0.75 -7.54 -1.86
CA ALA A 694 -1.71 -8.51 -1.34
C ALA A 694 -1.70 -9.81 -2.15
N TRP A 695 -1.80 -9.71 -3.48
CA TRP A 695 -1.87 -10.87 -4.34
C TRP A 695 -0.53 -11.59 -4.54
N MET A 696 0.61 -10.90 -4.48
CA MET A 696 1.93 -11.57 -4.45
C MET A 696 2.09 -12.41 -3.18
N TYR A 697 1.57 -11.92 -2.04
CA TYR A 697 1.57 -12.67 -0.80
C TYR A 697 0.68 -13.91 -0.87
N LEU A 698 -0.55 -13.76 -1.39
CA LEU A 698 -1.45 -14.89 -1.62
C LEU A 698 -0.86 -15.92 -2.60
N ALA A 699 -0.29 -15.45 -3.71
CA ALA A 699 0.37 -16.31 -4.70
C ALA A 699 1.53 -17.11 -4.08
N ALA A 700 2.36 -16.46 -3.25
CA ALA A 700 3.47 -17.12 -2.58
C ALA A 700 3.00 -18.15 -1.54
N THR A 701 2.16 -17.70 -0.60
CA THR A 701 1.80 -18.49 0.59
C THR A 701 0.78 -19.60 0.28
N GLN A 702 -0.24 -19.28 -0.51
CA GLN A 702 -1.34 -20.20 -0.76
C GLN A 702 -1.17 -21.06 -2.02
N TYR A 703 -0.31 -20.66 -2.97
CA TYR A 703 -0.19 -21.38 -4.25
C TYR A 703 1.22 -21.91 -4.52
N LEU A 704 2.27 -21.09 -4.40
CA LEU A 704 3.65 -21.61 -4.55
C LEU A 704 4.01 -22.53 -3.38
N LEU A 705 3.93 -22.04 -2.14
CA LEU A 705 4.10 -22.84 -0.93
C LEU A 705 2.90 -23.76 -0.66
N GLY A 706 1.73 -23.41 -1.20
CA GLY A 706 0.55 -24.23 -1.24
C GLY A 706 -0.15 -24.45 0.11
N VAL A 707 0.00 -23.53 1.06
CA VAL A 707 -0.60 -23.65 2.41
C VAL A 707 -1.91 -22.89 2.45
N ARG A 708 -3.03 -23.60 2.28
CA ARG A 708 -4.38 -23.02 2.16
C ARG A 708 -5.30 -23.47 3.29
N PRO A 709 -6.14 -22.57 3.86
CA PRO A 709 -7.22 -22.97 4.75
C PRO A 709 -8.27 -23.79 4.00
N THR A 710 -8.83 -24.79 4.68
CA THR A 710 -10.02 -25.54 4.29
C THR A 710 -10.96 -25.64 5.49
N TRP A 711 -12.17 -26.07 5.28
CA TRP A 711 -13.12 -26.29 6.38
C TRP A 711 -12.61 -27.30 7.42
N ASP A 712 -11.92 -28.33 6.97
CA ASP A 712 -11.43 -29.43 7.79
C ASP A 712 -10.01 -29.21 8.34
N GLY A 713 -9.28 -28.18 7.88
CA GLY A 713 -7.91 -27.93 8.31
C GLY A 713 -7.08 -27.14 7.30
N LEU A 714 -5.79 -27.46 7.17
CA LEU A 714 -4.91 -26.87 6.17
C LEU A 714 -4.65 -27.84 5.02
N GLU A 715 -4.90 -27.43 3.81
CA GLU A 715 -4.42 -28.11 2.61
C GLU A 715 -2.99 -27.66 2.30
N ILE A 716 -2.11 -28.63 2.10
CA ILE A 716 -0.76 -28.40 1.60
C ILE A 716 -0.71 -28.93 0.17
N ASP A 717 -0.50 -28.06 -0.80
CA ASP A 717 -0.51 -28.39 -2.23
C ASP A 717 0.52 -27.52 -2.99
N PRO A 718 1.82 -27.70 -2.71
CA PRO A 718 2.88 -26.84 -3.23
C PRO A 718 3.05 -26.95 -4.75
N CYS A 719 3.62 -25.91 -5.32
CA CYS A 719 4.01 -25.83 -6.73
C CYS A 719 5.37 -25.14 -6.86
N LEU A 720 6.42 -25.80 -6.35
CA LEU A 720 7.78 -25.28 -6.29
C LEU A 720 8.69 -26.00 -7.28
N PRO A 721 9.59 -25.30 -7.98
CA PRO A 721 10.71 -25.90 -8.69
C PRO A 721 11.58 -26.73 -7.73
N GLU A 722 12.26 -27.75 -8.26
CA GLU A 722 13.07 -28.66 -7.45
C GLU A 722 14.20 -27.94 -6.67
N HIS A 723 14.78 -26.90 -7.26
CA HIS A 723 15.88 -26.13 -6.64
C HIS A 723 15.43 -25.30 -5.40
N LEU A 724 14.14 -25.15 -5.17
CA LEU A 724 13.58 -24.48 -3.99
C LEU A 724 13.20 -25.45 -2.86
N LEU A 725 13.45 -26.73 -3.05
CA LEU A 725 13.20 -27.75 -2.05
C LEU A 725 14.49 -28.14 -1.32
N PRO A 726 14.43 -28.46 0.00
CA PRO A 726 13.26 -28.39 0.84
C PRO A 726 12.90 -26.94 1.24
N ALA A 727 11.61 -26.66 1.33
CA ALA A 727 11.08 -25.43 1.90
C ALA A 727 10.48 -25.69 3.28
N LYS A 728 10.53 -24.70 4.18
CA LYS A 728 9.86 -24.79 5.49
C LYS A 728 8.83 -23.69 5.61
N VAL A 729 7.70 -23.98 6.24
CA VAL A 729 6.62 -23.03 6.50
C VAL A 729 6.16 -23.16 7.93
N THR A 730 5.99 -22.03 8.60
CA THR A 730 5.27 -21.92 9.86
C THR A 730 3.99 -21.12 9.61
N ARG A 731 2.84 -21.66 10.04
CA ARG A 731 1.53 -21.02 9.93
C ARG A 731 0.78 -21.16 11.24
N VAL A 732 0.28 -20.05 11.78
CA VAL A 732 -0.68 -20.10 12.90
C VAL A 732 -2.09 -20.11 12.30
N PHE A 733 -2.86 -21.16 12.58
CA PHE A 733 -4.19 -21.36 12.03
C PHE A 733 -5.11 -21.93 13.10
N ARG A 734 -6.23 -21.26 13.37
CA ARG A 734 -7.21 -21.63 14.42
C ARG A 734 -6.53 -21.97 15.75
N GLY A 735 -5.58 -21.15 16.20
CA GLY A 735 -4.86 -21.31 17.46
C GLY A 735 -3.84 -22.44 17.50
N CYS A 736 -3.60 -23.15 16.40
CA CYS A 736 -2.57 -24.19 16.26
C CYS A 736 -1.39 -23.66 15.43
N ARG A 737 -0.16 -23.88 15.87
CA ARG A 737 1.07 -23.61 15.13
C ARG A 737 1.42 -24.82 14.28
N TYR A 738 1.39 -24.67 12.97
CA TYR A 738 1.80 -25.69 12.01
C TYR A 738 3.22 -25.41 11.56
N GLU A 739 4.11 -26.40 11.70
CA GLU A 739 5.49 -26.40 11.22
C GLU A 739 5.61 -27.46 10.11
N ILE A 740 5.71 -26.99 8.87
CA ILE A 740 5.59 -27.80 7.68
C ILE A 740 6.93 -27.82 6.96
N THR A 741 7.51 -28.99 6.72
CA THR A 741 8.67 -29.15 5.83
C THR A 741 8.20 -29.76 4.51
N ILE A 742 8.34 -29.00 3.43
CA ILE A 742 7.95 -29.39 2.07
C ILE A 742 9.19 -29.94 1.37
N THR A 743 9.19 -31.23 1.07
CA THR A 743 10.30 -31.94 0.38
C THR A 743 9.98 -32.26 -1.08
N LYS A 744 8.70 -32.18 -1.45
CA LYS A 744 8.21 -32.44 -2.81
C LYS A 744 6.85 -31.78 -3.05
N ASN A 745 6.45 -31.66 -4.31
CA ASN A 745 5.12 -31.18 -4.70
C ASN A 745 4.07 -32.28 -4.55
N GLN A 746 3.59 -32.47 -3.32
CA GLN A 746 2.57 -33.47 -2.99
C GLN A 746 1.41 -32.81 -2.25
N LYS A 747 0.18 -33.16 -2.66
CA LYS A 747 -1.03 -32.69 -1.98
C LYS A 747 -1.28 -33.50 -0.71
N LEU A 748 -1.54 -32.80 0.41
CA LEU A 748 -1.88 -33.39 1.71
C LEU A 748 -2.88 -32.49 2.44
N LEU A 749 -3.88 -33.08 3.08
CA LEU A 749 -4.76 -32.39 4.03
C LEU A 749 -4.25 -32.65 5.45
N LEU A 750 -4.06 -31.57 6.22
CA LEU A 750 -3.73 -31.60 7.64
C LEU A 750 -4.98 -31.25 8.44
N PRO A 751 -5.73 -32.25 8.98
CA PRO A 751 -6.96 -31.98 9.70
C PRO A 751 -6.73 -31.09 10.92
N HIS A 752 -7.61 -30.10 11.10
CA HIS A 752 -7.62 -29.33 12.33
C HIS A 752 -8.17 -30.20 13.48
N VAL A 753 -7.54 -30.08 14.64
CA VAL A 753 -7.97 -30.77 15.87
C VAL A 753 -8.04 -29.71 16.98
N ASP A 754 -9.23 -29.56 17.54
CA ASP A 754 -9.47 -28.58 18.61
C ASP A 754 -8.54 -28.83 19.81
N GLY A 755 -8.00 -27.77 20.36
CA GLY A 755 -7.09 -27.81 21.50
C GLY A 755 -5.65 -28.20 21.16
N ARG A 756 -5.34 -28.62 19.93
CA ARG A 756 -3.95 -28.85 19.50
C ARG A 756 -3.22 -27.51 19.41
N LYS A 757 -2.06 -27.40 20.08
CA LYS A 757 -1.25 -26.17 20.06
C LYS A 757 -0.19 -26.14 18.97
N GLN A 758 0.31 -27.30 18.56
CA GLN A 758 1.37 -27.43 17.56
C GLN A 758 1.26 -28.75 16.79
N LEU A 759 1.60 -28.69 15.51
CA LEU A 759 1.76 -29.85 14.64
C LEU A 759 2.99 -29.66 13.75
N THR A 760 3.92 -30.59 13.79
CA THR A 760 5.10 -30.66 12.91
C THR A 760 4.90 -31.77 11.89
N VAL A 761 5.09 -31.49 10.59
CA VAL A 761 4.86 -32.45 9.51
C VAL A 761 5.88 -32.26 8.37
N THR A 762 6.21 -33.38 7.70
CA THR A 762 7.00 -33.37 6.46
C THR A 762 6.13 -33.90 5.31
N VAL A 763 6.09 -33.14 4.19
CA VAL A 763 5.29 -33.42 2.99
C VAL A 763 6.19 -33.69 1.79
#